data_770321db379836bd1c062bfca659be44
#
_entry.id   770321db379836bd1c062bfca659be44
#
_cell.length_a   1.000
_cell.length_b   1.000
_cell.length_c   1.000
_cell.angle_alpha   90.00
_cell.angle_beta   90.00
_cell.angle_gamma   90.00
#
_symmetry.space_group_name_H-M   'P 1'
#
loop_
_entity.id
_entity.type
_entity.pdbx_description
1 polymer ?
#
loop_
_entity_poly.entity_id
_entity_poly.type
_entity_poly.pdbx_seq_one_letter_code
_entity_poly.pdbx_strand_id
1 'polypeptide(L)'
;MNSKLALMPLLIMSAFSYAADEATPETPVQQQLQEVNVRADAKRVKAARSYSIASDGDLRDRVNLGVLGKANAFTAPITVVNYDEQALNNTEARTLVDAVAKKDASVWQFGGESNTLTGLYFRGYQLDARQFSVNGLAGMYGTQGTASVQVGSAQLIKGASTAVNGMDPEGAVSGSVNIETKKAADEGNRKIGLGWFSNNRAQGTFDLGQRFGENKEFGVRANGKLRHGDTPRHGYSEDNKEFALNADYRGEKVRVAFDSIYAKRKTNGGRARMQDIQNANGRLFDAPEGKVNLAPSWQAQNTRGQTNMLTFEWDAFENAQITGGIGYNNARYYGNFASPTVTSSGLTYNSGRARLTDQRFKTLSMNLTARGEFETGPVSHNWSTAFDRIDRKRTTYQGARQTRSSVIDPSIDIPTQLAKLDSNLGSAWNPTPSLDTVIKVNSLAVSDTLGFADNKYRLTLGGRFQAVEQKNKLNGRKADASRFSPMLMAAWVPQPDLVVYGNYMEDLEPSDIRTDDDGHVTMADPRVSRQFEVGVRKNWGDFVTTLNAFQIKRPGYWRGNTTSGTDFAARKNAGLAYSGSEQGIERSRGIEFNTYANLLNKTLRPTFGLMYLQSTVKDYPNFADNLVNGVQVANPRVIAKAGVEWDTPFAKGLTLNGNVSYFGKSYQDTQKQYAFPSYTLVDIGARYKTKLGKNTLTVSSSVENLFNKNYWQVQRGQYDRSFAVVGMPRTYWLKAELDF
;
A
#
# COMPACT_ATOMS: atom_id res chain seq x y z
N MET A 1 -35.14 9.51 17.50
CA MET A 1 -35.40 8.97 16.15
C MET A 1 -34.40 7.86 15.77
N ASN A 2 -33.96 7.03 16.74
CA ASN A 2 -32.84 6.06 16.49
C ASN A 2 -33.21 4.58 16.71
N SER A 3 -34.51 4.22 16.77
CA SER A 3 -34.94 2.83 17.04
C SER A 3 -35.35 2.02 15.78
N LYS A 4 -35.43 2.64 14.61
CA LYS A 4 -35.88 1.95 13.38
C LYS A 4 -34.75 1.35 12.51
N LEU A 5 -33.49 1.69 12.75
CA LEU A 5 -32.36 1.20 11.94
C LEU A 5 -31.70 -0.07 12.49
N ALA A 6 -31.89 -0.40 13.74
CA ALA A 6 -31.33 -1.62 14.35
C ALA A 6 -32.09 -2.92 13.98
N LEU A 7 -33.30 -2.81 13.43
CA LEU A 7 -34.15 -3.93 13.02
C LEU A 7 -33.94 -4.40 11.56
N MET A 8 -33.22 -3.63 10.76
CA MET A 8 -33.06 -3.94 9.34
C MET A 8 -32.17 -5.17 9.04
N PRO A 9 -31.11 -5.47 9.77
CA PRO A 9 -30.35 -6.73 9.59
C PRO A 9 -31.16 -7.99 9.99
N LEU A 10 -32.06 -7.88 10.97
CA LEU A 10 -32.90 -9.01 11.40
C LEU A 10 -34.07 -9.28 10.44
N LEU A 11 -34.61 -8.26 9.79
CA LEU A 11 -35.67 -8.41 8.82
C LEU A 11 -35.20 -9.05 7.51
N ILE A 12 -33.93 -8.85 7.13
CA ILE A 12 -33.35 -9.51 5.96
C ILE A 12 -33.13 -11.01 6.25
N MET A 13 -32.78 -11.42 7.46
CA MET A 13 -32.68 -12.83 7.82
C MET A 13 -34.03 -13.55 7.80
N SER A 14 -35.14 -12.89 8.12
CA SER A 14 -36.46 -13.51 8.09
C SER A 14 -37.05 -13.67 6.68
N ALA A 15 -36.58 -12.92 5.70
CA ALA A 15 -37.01 -13.06 4.31
C ALA A 15 -36.35 -14.23 3.55
N PHE A 16 -35.29 -14.81 4.11
CA PHE A 16 -34.55 -15.94 3.49
C PHE A 16 -35.05 -17.34 3.88
N SER A 17 -35.94 -17.45 4.84
CA SER A 17 -36.45 -18.76 5.30
C SER A 17 -37.52 -19.41 4.38
N TYR A 18 -37.92 -18.75 3.28
CA TYR A 18 -39.00 -19.23 2.40
C TYR A 18 -38.57 -19.72 1.00
N ALA A 19 -37.30 -19.78 0.68
CA ALA A 19 -36.82 -20.17 -0.65
C ALA A 19 -35.91 -21.42 -0.64
N ALA A 20 -36.24 -22.41 0.18
CA ALA A 20 -35.54 -23.70 0.18
C ALA A 20 -36.47 -24.77 -0.39
N ASP A 21 -36.61 -24.82 -1.71
CA ASP A 21 -37.13 -26.02 -2.39
C ASP A 21 -36.24 -26.42 -3.55
N GLU A 22 -35.76 -27.64 -3.44
CA GLU A 22 -35.17 -28.57 -4.40
C GLU A 22 -34.30 -28.03 -5.56
N ALA A 23 -32.98 -28.12 -5.38
CA ALA A 23 -32.05 -28.25 -6.50
C ALA A 23 -31.03 -29.38 -6.21
N THR A 24 -30.99 -30.35 -7.11
CA THR A 24 -30.02 -31.44 -7.18
C THR A 24 -28.59 -30.98 -7.03
N PRO A 25 -27.69 -31.78 -6.44
CA PRO A 25 -26.31 -31.38 -6.19
C PRO A 25 -25.51 -31.42 -7.50
N GLU A 26 -25.34 -30.28 -8.13
CA GLU A 26 -24.27 -30.08 -9.10
C GLU A 26 -22.96 -29.70 -8.35
N THR A 27 -21.91 -30.41 -8.67
CA THR A 27 -20.55 -30.18 -8.23
C THR A 27 -20.19 -28.71 -8.37
N PRO A 28 -19.53 -28.05 -7.40
CA PRO A 28 -19.12 -26.66 -7.54
C PRO A 28 -18.14 -26.54 -8.70
N VAL A 29 -18.58 -25.85 -9.75
CA VAL A 29 -17.68 -25.45 -10.84
C VAL A 29 -16.65 -24.50 -10.23
N GLN A 30 -15.46 -25.01 -10.04
CA GLN A 30 -14.28 -24.20 -9.75
C GLN A 30 -14.11 -23.22 -10.89
N GLN A 31 -14.30 -21.93 -10.64
CA GLN A 31 -13.78 -20.88 -11.49
C GLN A 31 -12.25 -20.89 -11.38
N GLN A 32 -11.61 -21.83 -12.05
CA GLN A 32 -10.22 -21.70 -12.42
C GLN A 32 -10.16 -20.57 -13.46
N LEU A 33 -9.60 -19.43 -13.09
CA LEU A 33 -9.05 -18.50 -14.07
C LEU A 33 -8.06 -19.31 -14.91
N GLN A 34 -8.42 -19.59 -16.18
CA GLN A 34 -7.53 -20.35 -17.04
C GLN A 34 -6.19 -19.64 -17.12
N GLU A 35 -5.17 -20.33 -16.67
CA GLU A 35 -3.78 -19.92 -16.81
C GLU A 35 -3.51 -19.70 -18.31
N VAL A 36 -2.99 -18.52 -18.61
CA VAL A 36 -2.36 -18.31 -19.94
C VAL A 36 -1.11 -19.19 -19.95
N ASN A 37 -1.24 -20.37 -20.54
CA ASN A 37 -0.13 -21.30 -20.68
C ASN A 37 0.90 -20.75 -21.65
N VAL A 38 1.99 -20.20 -21.13
CA VAL A 38 3.22 -20.03 -21.89
C VAL A 38 3.86 -21.42 -22.02
N ARG A 39 4.14 -21.92 -23.22
CA ARG A 39 4.69 -23.27 -23.44
C ARG A 39 6.01 -23.53 -22.69
N ALA A 40 6.81 -22.50 -22.41
CA ALA A 40 7.99 -22.57 -21.55
C ALA A 40 7.64 -22.92 -20.08
N ASP A 41 6.44 -22.57 -19.59
CA ASP A 41 5.96 -22.94 -18.26
C ASP A 41 5.47 -24.40 -18.19
N ALA A 42 5.08 -25.03 -19.30
CA ALA A 42 4.44 -26.36 -19.28
C ALA A 42 5.38 -27.50 -18.82
N LYS A 43 6.69 -27.42 -19.13
CA LYS A 43 7.68 -28.36 -18.57
C LYS A 43 7.98 -28.08 -17.09
N ARG A 44 7.92 -26.81 -16.65
CA ARG A 44 8.09 -26.40 -15.27
C ARG A 44 6.88 -26.67 -14.41
N VAL A 45 5.65 -26.53 -14.93
CA VAL A 45 4.39 -26.77 -14.22
C VAL A 45 4.25 -28.23 -13.77
N LYS A 46 4.87 -29.20 -14.46
CA LYS A 46 4.86 -30.60 -13.98
C LYS A 46 5.67 -30.82 -12.70
N ALA A 47 6.73 -30.02 -12.46
CA ALA A 47 7.51 -30.07 -11.21
C ALA A 47 6.92 -29.13 -10.12
N ALA A 48 6.14 -28.11 -10.50
CA ALA A 48 5.65 -27.05 -9.60
C ALA A 48 4.33 -27.38 -8.87
N ARG A 49 3.69 -28.51 -9.15
CA ARG A 49 2.40 -28.89 -8.53
C ARG A 49 2.44 -29.11 -7.01
N SER A 50 3.62 -29.11 -6.40
CA SER A 50 3.80 -29.37 -4.97
C SER A 50 4.10 -28.10 -4.13
N TYR A 51 4.26 -26.92 -4.77
CA TYR A 51 4.72 -25.71 -4.09
C TYR A 51 3.64 -24.62 -4.11
N SER A 52 2.53 -24.82 -3.42
CA SER A 52 1.49 -23.79 -3.33
C SER A 52 1.47 -23.17 -1.94
N ILE A 53 1.46 -21.83 -1.88
CA ILE A 53 1.04 -21.07 -0.71
C ILE A 53 -0.42 -20.64 -0.86
N ALA A 54 -1.05 -20.96 -1.99
CA ALA A 54 -2.41 -20.57 -2.25
C ALA A 54 -3.35 -21.21 -1.24
N SER A 55 -3.96 -20.39 -0.42
CA SER A 55 -5.27 -20.71 0.12
C SER A 55 -6.26 -20.47 -1.01
N ASP A 56 -7.13 -21.42 -1.32
CA ASP A 56 -8.15 -21.23 -2.35
C ASP A 56 -8.87 -19.90 -2.17
N GLY A 57 -8.69 -19.00 -3.14
CA GLY A 57 -9.34 -17.70 -3.18
C GLY A 57 -8.69 -16.56 -2.40
N ASP A 58 -7.49 -16.71 -1.84
CA ASP A 58 -6.83 -15.60 -1.12
C ASP A 58 -5.45 -15.24 -1.66
N LEU A 59 -4.62 -16.21 -2.01
CA LEU A 59 -3.25 -15.99 -2.44
C LEU A 59 -2.97 -16.60 -3.79
N ARG A 60 -2.17 -15.92 -4.59
CA ARG A 60 -1.62 -16.46 -5.82
C ARG A 60 -0.21 -16.97 -5.60
N ASP A 61 0.07 -18.15 -6.13
CA ASP A 61 1.44 -18.70 -6.12
C ASP A 61 2.38 -17.92 -7.03
N ARG A 62 1.85 -17.36 -8.11
CA ARG A 62 2.64 -16.63 -9.09
C ARG A 62 2.88 -15.19 -8.65
N VAL A 63 4.15 -14.80 -8.64
CA VAL A 63 4.61 -13.46 -8.27
C VAL A 63 5.54 -12.91 -9.35
N ASN A 64 5.56 -11.58 -9.48
CA ASN A 64 6.49 -10.87 -10.35
C ASN A 64 7.57 -10.21 -9.47
N LEU A 65 8.79 -10.70 -9.57
CA LEU A 65 9.94 -10.22 -8.81
C LEU A 65 10.80 -9.23 -9.65
N GLY A 66 10.16 -8.36 -10.42
CA GLY A 66 10.87 -7.32 -11.19
C GLY A 66 11.92 -7.92 -12.13
N VAL A 67 13.20 -7.54 -11.96
CA VAL A 67 14.30 -8.08 -12.76
C VAL A 67 14.44 -9.61 -12.66
N LEU A 68 14.07 -10.21 -11.52
CA LEU A 68 14.14 -11.67 -11.36
C LEU A 68 13.00 -12.41 -12.09
N GLY A 69 12.05 -11.68 -12.65
CA GLY A 69 10.96 -12.24 -13.44
C GLY A 69 9.84 -12.87 -12.64
N LYS A 70 9.06 -13.72 -13.34
CA LYS A 70 7.95 -14.46 -12.73
C LYS A 70 8.50 -15.63 -11.92
N ALA A 71 8.05 -15.78 -10.69
CA ALA A 71 8.50 -16.81 -9.77
C ALA A 71 7.31 -17.41 -9.02
N ASN A 72 7.54 -18.53 -8.34
CA ASN A 72 6.60 -19.07 -7.37
C ASN A 72 6.86 -18.46 -6.00
N ALA A 73 5.83 -17.91 -5.35
CA ALA A 73 5.94 -17.22 -4.07
C ALA A 73 6.47 -18.15 -2.94
N PHE A 74 6.15 -19.44 -3.00
CA PHE A 74 6.63 -20.42 -2.00
C PHE A 74 8.14 -20.62 -2.07
N THR A 75 8.70 -20.65 -3.28
CA THR A 75 10.13 -20.92 -3.51
C THR A 75 10.97 -19.64 -3.71
N ALA A 76 10.35 -18.47 -3.70
CA ALA A 76 11.07 -17.19 -3.87
C ALA A 76 12.04 -16.95 -2.70
N PRO A 77 13.30 -16.52 -2.96
CA PRO A 77 14.29 -16.24 -1.91
C PRO A 77 14.07 -14.89 -1.20
N ILE A 78 12.82 -14.42 -1.14
CA ILE A 78 12.39 -13.14 -0.56
C ILE A 78 10.97 -13.30 -0.03
N THR A 79 10.62 -12.53 1.01
CA THR A 79 9.23 -12.50 1.48
C THR A 79 8.34 -11.74 0.50
N VAL A 80 7.43 -12.46 -0.13
CA VAL A 80 6.46 -11.93 -1.08
C VAL A 80 5.09 -12.56 -0.88
N VAL A 81 4.04 -11.76 -1.03
CA VAL A 81 2.63 -12.19 -0.98
C VAL A 81 1.89 -11.56 -2.16
N ASN A 82 1.01 -12.30 -2.81
CA ASN A 82 0.18 -11.80 -3.91
C ASN A 82 -1.30 -12.11 -3.61
N TYR A 83 -2.04 -11.08 -3.20
CA TYR A 83 -3.48 -11.16 -2.95
C TYR A 83 -4.23 -11.01 -4.28
N ASP A 84 -5.12 -11.93 -4.59
CA ASP A 84 -5.94 -11.86 -5.79
C ASP A 84 -7.15 -10.92 -5.64
N GLU A 85 -7.89 -10.74 -6.75
CA GLU A 85 -9.09 -9.90 -6.77
C GLU A 85 -10.13 -10.36 -5.75
N GLN A 86 -10.33 -11.68 -5.59
CA GLN A 86 -11.31 -12.24 -4.67
C GLN A 86 -10.92 -12.00 -3.23
N ALA A 87 -9.65 -12.24 -2.87
CA ALA A 87 -9.13 -11.95 -1.54
C ALA A 87 -9.33 -10.49 -1.13
N LEU A 88 -9.03 -9.57 -2.05
CA LEU A 88 -9.18 -8.13 -1.82
C LEU A 88 -10.66 -7.73 -1.70
N ASN A 89 -11.53 -8.29 -2.53
CA ASN A 89 -12.97 -8.04 -2.47
C ASN A 89 -13.60 -8.63 -1.20
N ASN A 90 -13.15 -9.81 -0.76
CA ASN A 90 -13.66 -10.47 0.45
C ASN A 90 -13.34 -9.70 1.74
N THR A 91 -12.33 -8.82 1.74
CA THR A 91 -12.05 -7.97 2.91
C THR A 91 -13.11 -6.89 3.10
N GLU A 92 -13.91 -6.63 2.07
CA GLU A 92 -14.97 -5.62 2.07
C GLU A 92 -14.43 -4.22 2.43
N ALA A 93 -13.18 -3.99 2.11
CA ALA A 93 -12.46 -2.78 2.44
C ALA A 93 -12.86 -1.59 1.57
N ARG A 94 -12.68 -0.40 2.09
CA ARG A 94 -13.02 0.86 1.41
C ARG A 94 -12.00 1.27 0.36
N THR A 95 -10.75 0.87 0.54
CA THR A 95 -9.62 1.15 -0.35
C THR A 95 -8.70 -0.05 -0.45
N LEU A 96 -7.84 -0.10 -1.46
CA LEU A 96 -6.82 -1.13 -1.60
C LEU A 96 -5.87 -1.17 -0.39
N VAL A 97 -5.45 -0.01 0.10
CA VAL A 97 -4.55 0.10 1.28
C VAL A 97 -5.19 -0.53 2.52
N ASP A 98 -6.48 -0.32 2.71
CA ASP A 98 -7.25 -0.89 3.81
C ASP A 98 -7.38 -2.43 3.66
N ALA A 99 -7.67 -2.91 2.45
CA ALA A 99 -7.77 -4.36 2.17
C ALA A 99 -6.47 -5.10 2.51
N VAL A 100 -5.35 -4.60 2.03
CA VAL A 100 -4.03 -5.19 2.29
C VAL A 100 -3.68 -5.12 3.77
N ALA A 101 -3.93 -3.98 4.41
CA ALA A 101 -3.63 -3.79 5.82
C ALA A 101 -4.45 -4.70 6.75
N LYS A 102 -5.62 -5.18 6.35
CA LYS A 102 -6.41 -6.15 7.13
C LYS A 102 -5.86 -7.57 7.08
N LYS A 103 -5.27 -7.95 5.96
CA LYS A 103 -4.83 -9.35 5.71
C LYS A 103 -3.46 -9.69 6.29
N ASP A 104 -2.53 -8.76 6.39
CA ASP A 104 -1.13 -9.02 6.72
C ASP A 104 -0.70 -8.37 8.05
N ALA A 105 -0.17 -9.14 9.00
CA ALA A 105 0.25 -8.63 10.32
C ALA A 105 1.49 -7.73 10.25
N SER A 106 2.37 -7.93 9.29
CA SER A 106 3.57 -7.11 9.12
C SER A 106 3.33 -5.80 8.37
N VAL A 107 2.10 -5.59 7.91
CA VAL A 107 1.69 -4.42 7.14
C VAL A 107 0.52 -3.74 7.85
N TRP A 108 0.60 -2.43 8.05
CA TRP A 108 -0.52 -1.65 8.60
C TRP A 108 -0.63 -0.30 7.92
N GLN A 109 -1.83 0.24 7.95
CA GLN A 109 -2.18 1.48 7.27
C GLN A 109 -1.75 2.71 8.07
N PHE A 110 -1.30 3.76 7.38
CA PHE A 110 -1.24 5.11 7.94
C PHE A 110 -2.23 6.06 7.25
N GLY A 111 -2.58 7.12 7.95
CA GLY A 111 -3.44 8.19 7.43
C GLY A 111 -4.93 7.96 7.61
N GLY A 112 -5.39 6.73 7.68
CA GLY A 112 -6.80 6.40 7.87
C GLY A 112 -7.74 6.92 6.77
N GLU A 113 -9.04 6.68 6.90
CA GLU A 113 -10.03 7.10 5.91
C GLU A 113 -10.17 8.63 5.81
N SER A 114 -10.00 9.33 6.92
CA SER A 114 -10.12 10.79 6.99
C SER A 114 -8.95 11.54 6.33
N ASN A 115 -7.94 10.84 5.87
CA ASN A 115 -6.79 11.41 5.21
C ASN A 115 -6.70 10.94 3.75
N THR A 116 -6.40 11.84 2.84
CA THR A 116 -6.13 11.49 1.43
C THR A 116 -4.70 11.02 1.21
N LEU A 117 -3.77 11.35 2.09
CA LEU A 117 -2.44 10.76 2.12
C LEU A 117 -2.55 9.43 2.87
N THR A 118 -2.63 8.34 2.13
CA THR A 118 -2.69 7.00 2.67
C THR A 118 -1.55 6.15 2.12
N GLY A 119 -1.16 5.16 2.87
CA GLY A 119 -0.16 4.20 2.48
C GLY A 119 -0.03 3.12 3.54
N LEU A 120 1.02 2.36 3.42
CA LEU A 120 1.30 1.21 4.27
C LEU A 120 2.59 1.42 5.04
N TYR A 121 2.64 0.85 6.23
CA TYR A 121 3.89 0.57 6.90
C TYR A 121 4.31 -0.85 6.57
N PHE A 122 5.55 -1.00 6.17
CA PHE A 122 6.23 -2.28 6.06
C PHE A 122 7.38 -2.28 7.05
N ARG A 123 7.42 -3.25 7.96
CA ARG A 123 8.56 -3.44 8.86
C ARG A 123 9.02 -2.17 9.58
N GLY A 124 8.07 -1.25 9.87
CA GLY A 124 8.34 0.01 10.57
C GLY A 124 8.62 1.24 9.70
N TYR A 125 8.67 1.11 8.38
CA TYR A 125 8.85 2.23 7.45
C TYR A 125 7.61 2.47 6.61
N GLN A 126 7.41 3.72 6.22
CA GLN A 126 6.25 4.15 5.42
C GLN A 126 6.51 3.94 3.93
N LEU A 127 5.52 3.42 3.24
CA LEU A 127 5.38 3.41 1.79
C LEU A 127 4.10 4.15 1.42
N ASP A 128 4.23 5.32 0.80
CA ASP A 128 3.10 6.10 0.30
C ASP A 128 2.46 5.38 -0.91
N ALA A 129 1.15 5.40 -1.01
CA ALA A 129 0.46 4.75 -2.12
C ALA A 129 0.84 5.31 -3.51
N ARG A 130 1.39 6.53 -3.59
CA ARG A 130 1.94 7.10 -4.85
C ARG A 130 3.17 6.37 -5.36
N GLN A 131 3.82 5.59 -4.49
CA GLN A 131 5.01 4.78 -4.82
C GLN A 131 4.64 3.38 -5.33
N PHE A 132 3.34 3.02 -5.34
CA PHE A 132 2.90 1.75 -5.87
C PHE A 132 3.10 1.70 -7.38
N SER A 133 3.56 0.57 -7.88
CA SER A 133 3.62 0.28 -9.30
C SER A 133 2.32 -0.34 -9.81
N VAL A 134 2.07 -0.19 -11.10
CA VAL A 134 0.97 -0.85 -11.80
C VAL A 134 1.54 -1.57 -13.02
N ASN A 135 1.26 -2.85 -13.16
CA ASN A 135 1.80 -3.71 -14.21
C ASN A 135 3.34 -3.59 -14.36
N GLY A 136 4.06 -3.45 -13.22
CA GLY A 136 5.51 -3.29 -13.19
C GLY A 136 6.04 -1.89 -13.52
N LEU A 137 5.18 -0.92 -13.82
CA LEU A 137 5.56 0.47 -14.10
C LEU A 137 5.47 1.31 -12.81
N ALA A 138 6.59 1.82 -12.34
CA ALA A 138 6.66 2.61 -11.12
C ALA A 138 5.96 3.97 -11.26
N GLY A 139 5.33 4.44 -10.17
CA GLY A 139 4.66 5.74 -10.13
C GLY A 139 3.37 5.85 -10.95
N MET A 140 2.78 4.72 -11.37
CA MET A 140 1.55 4.67 -12.14
C MET A 140 0.28 4.60 -11.28
N TYR A 141 0.37 4.36 -9.99
CA TYR A 141 -0.77 4.42 -9.07
C TYR A 141 -1.01 5.88 -8.62
N GLY A 142 -1.78 6.61 -9.39
CA GLY A 142 -1.74 8.08 -9.43
C GLY A 142 -2.54 8.86 -8.42
N THR A 143 -3.30 8.26 -7.50
CA THR A 143 -4.25 9.02 -6.67
C THR A 143 -4.19 8.65 -5.19
N GLN A 144 -3.04 8.73 -4.61
CA GLN A 144 -2.90 8.67 -3.15
C GLN A 144 -3.78 7.58 -2.47
N GLY A 145 -3.81 6.38 -3.06
CA GLY A 145 -4.42 5.20 -2.46
C GLY A 145 -5.91 5.00 -2.66
N THR A 146 -6.56 5.74 -3.55
CA THR A 146 -8.01 5.68 -3.69
C THR A 146 -8.53 4.79 -4.81
N ALA A 147 -7.79 4.63 -5.91
CA ALA A 147 -8.22 3.82 -7.05
C ALA A 147 -8.18 2.33 -6.72
N SER A 148 -9.28 1.61 -6.86
CA SER A 148 -9.40 0.19 -6.53
C SER A 148 -10.10 -0.66 -7.59
N VAL A 149 -10.88 -0.05 -8.49
CA VAL A 149 -11.69 -0.81 -9.46
C VAL A 149 -10.87 -1.61 -10.47
N GLN A 150 -9.68 -1.12 -10.80
CA GLN A 150 -8.77 -1.77 -11.76
C GLN A 150 -7.98 -2.94 -11.16
N VAL A 151 -8.03 -3.17 -9.86
CA VAL A 151 -7.13 -4.10 -9.18
C VAL A 151 -7.55 -5.55 -9.41
N GLY A 152 -6.76 -6.29 -10.18
CA GLY A 152 -6.89 -7.73 -10.38
C GLY A 152 -6.05 -8.53 -9.36
N SER A 153 -4.90 -8.01 -8.95
CA SER A 153 -4.14 -8.50 -7.81
C SER A 153 -3.26 -7.43 -7.21
N ALA A 154 -2.85 -7.61 -5.96
CA ALA A 154 -1.89 -6.77 -5.27
C ALA A 154 -0.76 -7.61 -4.69
N GLN A 155 0.42 -7.44 -5.24
CA GLN A 155 1.61 -8.12 -4.81
C GLN A 155 2.43 -7.22 -3.90
N LEU A 156 2.83 -7.75 -2.76
CA LEU A 156 3.66 -7.09 -1.77
C LEU A 156 5.01 -7.81 -1.70
N ILE A 157 6.08 -7.10 -1.98
CA ILE A 157 7.44 -7.54 -1.64
C ILE A 157 7.82 -6.82 -0.35
N LYS A 158 8.20 -7.60 0.68
CA LYS A 158 8.56 -7.05 1.98
C LYS A 158 10.06 -6.92 2.11
N GLY A 159 10.49 -5.74 2.53
CA GLY A 159 11.90 -5.42 2.70
C GLY A 159 12.51 -4.68 1.51
N ALA A 160 13.81 -4.43 1.59
CA ALA A 160 14.57 -3.73 0.56
C ALA A 160 14.31 -4.34 -0.83
N SER A 161 13.87 -3.56 -1.79
CA SER A 161 13.41 -4.08 -3.08
C SER A 161 13.90 -3.28 -4.29
N THR A 162 14.68 -2.22 -4.08
CA THR A 162 15.15 -1.35 -5.17
C THR A 162 16.05 -2.10 -6.18
N ALA A 163 16.89 -3.01 -5.71
CA ALA A 163 17.71 -3.82 -6.61
C ALA A 163 16.85 -4.70 -7.54
N VAL A 164 15.68 -5.14 -7.06
CA VAL A 164 14.73 -5.97 -7.81
C VAL A 164 13.82 -5.13 -8.71
N ASN A 165 13.16 -4.09 -8.16
CA ASN A 165 12.06 -3.36 -8.80
C ASN A 165 12.46 -1.97 -9.34
N GLY A 166 13.69 -1.50 -9.07
CA GLY A 166 14.10 -0.14 -9.37
C GLY A 166 13.70 0.87 -8.27
N MET A 167 14.26 2.06 -8.33
CA MET A 167 14.05 3.12 -7.36
C MET A 167 12.87 4.00 -7.74
N ASP A 168 11.91 4.16 -6.82
CA ASP A 168 10.89 5.21 -6.95
C ASP A 168 11.53 6.58 -6.69
N PRO A 169 11.14 7.63 -7.44
CA PRO A 169 11.66 8.99 -7.24
C PRO A 169 11.44 9.59 -5.84
N GLU A 170 10.55 9.03 -5.04
CA GLU A 170 10.33 9.44 -3.65
C GLU A 170 11.00 8.48 -2.64
N GLY A 171 11.63 7.39 -3.13
CA GLY A 171 12.31 6.37 -2.34
C GLY A 171 11.34 5.40 -1.66
N ALA A 172 11.71 4.13 -1.58
CA ALA A 172 11.01 3.12 -0.80
C ALA A 172 12.05 2.34 0.01
N VAL A 173 11.82 2.12 1.31
CA VAL A 173 12.87 1.60 2.21
C VAL A 173 12.61 0.17 2.64
N SER A 174 11.37 -0.26 2.64
CA SER A 174 11.01 -1.49 3.35
C SER A 174 10.03 -2.38 2.62
N GLY A 175 9.76 -2.08 1.38
CA GLY A 175 8.88 -2.87 0.55
C GLY A 175 8.40 -2.16 -0.69
N SER A 176 7.72 -2.92 -1.53
CA SER A 176 7.03 -2.41 -2.70
C SER A 176 5.66 -3.07 -2.86
N VAL A 177 4.75 -2.37 -3.50
CA VAL A 177 3.45 -2.89 -3.92
C VAL A 177 3.35 -2.76 -5.43
N ASN A 178 3.07 -3.88 -6.09
CA ASN A 178 2.74 -3.91 -7.51
C ASN A 178 1.29 -4.36 -7.69
N ILE A 179 0.54 -3.62 -8.49
CA ILE A 179 -0.85 -3.91 -8.82
C ILE A 179 -0.89 -4.46 -10.23
N GLU A 180 -1.53 -5.60 -10.43
CA GLU A 180 -1.89 -6.07 -11.75
C GLU A 180 -3.33 -5.65 -12.07
N THR A 181 -3.54 -5.12 -13.25
CA THR A 181 -4.87 -4.68 -13.69
C THR A 181 -5.74 -5.85 -14.10
N LYS A 182 -7.06 -5.67 -13.94
CA LYS A 182 -8.07 -6.62 -14.39
C LYS A 182 -8.07 -6.74 -15.91
N LYS A 183 -8.16 -7.97 -16.42
CA LYS A 183 -8.36 -8.29 -17.83
C LYS A 183 -9.67 -9.03 -18.02
N ALA A 184 -10.23 -9.02 -19.23
CA ALA A 184 -11.44 -9.74 -19.55
C ALA A 184 -11.25 -11.25 -19.33
N ALA A 185 -12.19 -11.90 -18.64
CA ALA A 185 -12.23 -13.36 -18.49
C ALA A 185 -12.72 -14.03 -19.80
N ASP A 186 -12.41 -15.29 -19.98
CA ASP A 186 -12.79 -16.03 -21.19
C ASP A 186 -14.29 -16.22 -21.34
N GLU A 187 -15.00 -16.39 -20.22
CA GLU A 187 -16.47 -16.44 -20.14
C GLU A 187 -17.12 -15.05 -20.10
N GLY A 188 -16.33 -14.00 -20.03
CA GLY A 188 -16.77 -12.64 -19.85
C GLY A 188 -16.93 -12.25 -18.38
N ASN A 189 -17.19 -10.98 -18.15
CA ASN A 189 -17.48 -10.38 -16.84
C ASN A 189 -18.72 -9.52 -16.96
N ARG A 190 -19.73 -9.73 -16.12
CA ARG A 190 -20.99 -8.99 -16.20
C ARG A 190 -21.55 -8.76 -14.81
N LYS A 191 -20.95 -7.80 -14.08
CA LYS A 191 -21.31 -7.52 -12.68
C LYS A 191 -21.76 -6.09 -12.50
N ILE A 192 -22.83 -5.90 -11.77
CA ILE A 192 -23.26 -4.61 -11.23
C ILE A 192 -23.45 -4.73 -9.72
N GLY A 193 -23.17 -3.67 -9.00
CA GLY A 193 -23.28 -3.69 -7.54
C GLY A 193 -23.79 -2.38 -6.97
N LEU A 194 -24.57 -2.50 -5.90
CA LEU A 194 -25.01 -1.40 -5.05
C LEU A 194 -24.52 -1.62 -3.63
N GLY A 195 -24.11 -0.55 -2.96
CA GLY A 195 -23.65 -0.61 -1.61
C GLY A 195 -24.11 0.58 -0.78
N TRP A 196 -24.25 0.34 0.52
CA TRP A 196 -24.53 1.36 1.52
C TRP A 196 -23.53 1.22 2.68
N PHE A 197 -23.04 2.35 3.15
CA PHE A 197 -22.15 2.44 4.30
C PHE A 197 -22.80 3.33 5.35
N SER A 198 -22.44 3.14 6.62
CA SER A 198 -22.98 3.93 7.74
C SER A 198 -23.17 5.41 7.42
N ASN A 199 -24.22 5.99 7.95
CA ASN A 199 -24.86 7.24 7.60
C ASN A 199 -25.49 7.16 6.20
N ASN A 200 -25.22 8.10 5.32
CA ASN A 200 -25.89 8.23 4.02
C ASN A 200 -24.97 7.95 2.85
N ARG A 201 -23.87 7.19 3.04
CA ARG A 201 -22.90 6.95 1.99
C ARG A 201 -23.32 5.77 1.11
N ALA A 202 -23.70 6.06 -0.12
CA ALA A 202 -24.09 5.08 -1.12
C ALA A 202 -22.96 4.83 -2.13
N GLN A 203 -22.95 3.64 -2.74
CA GLN A 203 -21.99 3.22 -3.76
C GLN A 203 -22.70 2.46 -4.87
N GLY A 204 -22.33 2.77 -6.12
CA GLY A 204 -22.62 1.94 -7.30
C GLY A 204 -21.34 1.45 -7.94
N THR A 205 -21.34 0.22 -8.44
CA THR A 205 -20.20 -0.39 -9.14
C THR A 205 -20.66 -1.14 -10.38
N PHE A 206 -19.78 -1.23 -11.39
CA PHE A 206 -19.94 -2.16 -12.49
C PHE A 206 -18.57 -2.76 -12.88
N ASP A 207 -18.61 -3.96 -13.45
CA ASP A 207 -17.47 -4.70 -13.97
C ASP A 207 -17.95 -5.48 -15.20
N LEU A 208 -17.62 -4.99 -16.39
CA LEU A 208 -18.07 -5.52 -17.67
C LEU A 208 -16.85 -5.86 -18.52
N GLY A 209 -16.80 -7.07 -19.05
CA GLY A 209 -15.72 -7.52 -19.91
C GLY A 209 -16.14 -8.62 -20.84
N GLN A 210 -15.54 -8.66 -22.02
CA GLN A 210 -15.75 -9.67 -23.03
C GLN A 210 -14.47 -9.93 -23.82
N ARG A 211 -14.30 -11.19 -24.25
CA ARG A 211 -13.26 -11.56 -25.19
C ARG A 211 -13.87 -11.92 -26.56
N PHE A 212 -13.10 -11.63 -27.60
CA PHE A 212 -13.48 -11.78 -29.02
C PHE A 212 -12.36 -12.51 -29.77
N GLY A 213 -12.68 -12.99 -31.00
CA GLY A 213 -11.80 -13.80 -31.83
C GLY A 213 -12.04 -15.29 -31.63
N GLU A 214 -11.57 -16.10 -32.57
CA GLU A 214 -11.74 -17.58 -32.56
C GLU A 214 -11.10 -18.20 -31.31
N ASN A 215 -9.92 -17.70 -30.90
CA ASN A 215 -9.20 -18.15 -29.72
C ASN A 215 -9.36 -17.17 -28.52
N LYS A 216 -10.37 -16.28 -28.56
CA LYS A 216 -10.58 -15.26 -27.54
C LYS A 216 -9.35 -14.37 -27.30
N GLU A 217 -8.63 -14.09 -28.39
CA GLU A 217 -7.37 -13.35 -28.32
C GLU A 217 -7.54 -11.88 -27.95
N PHE A 218 -8.65 -11.22 -28.33
CA PHE A 218 -8.92 -9.83 -28.02
C PHE A 218 -9.82 -9.72 -26.79
N GLY A 219 -9.40 -8.97 -25.79
CA GLY A 219 -10.16 -8.72 -24.58
C GLY A 219 -10.43 -7.24 -24.38
N VAL A 220 -11.62 -6.89 -23.88
CA VAL A 220 -11.96 -5.55 -23.40
C VAL A 220 -12.67 -5.69 -22.06
N ARG A 221 -12.24 -4.94 -21.04
CA ARG A 221 -12.91 -4.89 -19.72
C ARG A 221 -12.96 -3.46 -19.20
N ALA A 222 -14.16 -3.07 -18.76
CA ALA A 222 -14.41 -1.76 -18.16
C ALA A 222 -14.94 -1.93 -16.74
N ASN A 223 -14.40 -1.15 -15.82
CA ASN A 223 -14.79 -1.15 -14.41
C ASN A 223 -15.13 0.27 -13.97
N GLY A 224 -16.11 0.41 -13.08
CA GLY A 224 -16.46 1.70 -12.53
C GLY A 224 -16.97 1.64 -11.10
N LYS A 225 -16.77 2.76 -10.37
CA LYS A 225 -17.29 2.95 -9.02
C LYS A 225 -17.65 4.42 -8.82
N LEU A 226 -18.85 4.63 -8.31
CA LEU A 226 -19.33 5.91 -7.80
C LEU A 226 -19.67 5.73 -6.32
N ARG A 227 -19.13 6.57 -5.44
CA ARG A 227 -19.43 6.58 -4.01
C ARG A 227 -19.66 8.00 -3.57
N HIS A 228 -20.77 8.24 -2.86
CA HIS A 228 -21.15 9.57 -2.41
C HIS A 228 -21.87 9.50 -1.07
N GLY A 229 -21.64 10.48 -0.19
CA GLY A 229 -22.36 10.67 1.05
C GLY A 229 -21.48 10.85 2.29
N ASP A 230 -22.13 10.87 3.45
CA ASP A 230 -21.51 11.13 4.73
C ASP A 230 -20.86 9.86 5.31
N THR A 231 -19.67 10.02 5.88
CA THR A 231 -19.00 8.97 6.64
C THR A 231 -19.55 8.86 8.05
N PRO A 232 -19.21 7.82 8.82
CA PRO A 232 -19.57 7.73 10.24
C PRO A 232 -19.00 8.86 11.11
N ARG A 233 -18.08 9.66 10.58
CA ARG A 233 -17.50 10.83 11.26
C ARG A 233 -18.35 12.06 11.02
N HIS A 234 -18.63 12.82 12.07
CA HIS A 234 -19.42 14.04 11.96
C HIS A 234 -18.76 15.07 11.03
N GLY A 235 -19.55 15.69 10.15
CA GLY A 235 -19.06 16.72 9.24
C GLY A 235 -17.99 16.24 8.25
N TYR A 236 -17.92 14.93 7.97
CA TYR A 236 -17.01 14.35 6.98
C TYR A 236 -17.78 13.63 5.89
N SER A 237 -17.70 14.12 4.67
CA SER A 237 -18.33 13.54 3.49
C SER A 237 -17.32 13.19 2.40
N GLU A 238 -17.70 12.27 1.52
CA GLU A 238 -16.89 11.77 0.41
C GLU A 238 -17.68 11.75 -0.90
N ASP A 239 -17.02 12.18 -1.99
CA ASP A 239 -17.42 11.94 -3.38
C ASP A 239 -16.23 11.26 -4.09
N ASN A 240 -16.41 10.01 -4.50
CA ASN A 240 -15.38 9.21 -5.16
C ASN A 240 -15.90 8.65 -6.47
N LYS A 241 -15.13 8.87 -7.56
CA LYS A 241 -15.42 8.41 -8.92
C LYS A 241 -14.21 7.70 -9.46
N GLU A 242 -14.36 6.44 -9.83
CA GLU A 242 -13.31 5.64 -10.42
C GLU A 242 -13.82 5.00 -11.72
N PHE A 243 -12.96 4.97 -12.72
CA PHE A 243 -13.18 4.28 -13.97
C PHE A 243 -11.88 3.67 -14.45
N ALA A 244 -11.95 2.44 -14.95
CA ALA A 244 -10.82 1.75 -15.56
C ALA A 244 -11.26 1.04 -16.82
N LEU A 245 -10.44 1.13 -17.86
CA LEU A 245 -10.58 0.42 -19.13
C LEU A 245 -9.31 -0.36 -19.38
N ASN A 246 -9.45 -1.63 -19.70
CA ASN A 246 -8.40 -2.49 -20.22
C ASN A 246 -8.81 -2.97 -21.61
N ALA A 247 -7.86 -2.95 -22.55
CA ALA A 247 -7.97 -3.62 -23.84
C ALA A 247 -6.72 -4.44 -24.05
N ASP A 248 -6.84 -5.74 -24.32
CA ASP A 248 -5.70 -6.62 -24.45
C ASP A 248 -5.79 -7.55 -25.67
N TYR A 249 -4.62 -7.87 -26.22
CA TYR A 249 -4.41 -8.91 -27.20
C TYR A 249 -3.57 -10.02 -26.61
N ARG A 250 -3.98 -11.27 -26.79
CA ARG A 250 -3.36 -12.47 -26.27
C ARG A 250 -3.13 -13.47 -27.42
N GLY A 251 -2.00 -13.34 -28.11
CA GLY A 251 -1.55 -14.27 -29.12
C GLY A 251 -0.63 -15.35 -28.57
N GLU A 252 -0.20 -16.28 -29.41
CA GLU A 252 0.69 -17.38 -29.03
C GLU A 252 2.04 -16.90 -28.47
N LYS A 253 2.70 -15.96 -29.19
CA LYS A 253 4.01 -15.43 -28.84
C LYS A 253 3.99 -14.01 -28.31
N VAL A 254 2.95 -13.25 -28.61
CA VAL A 254 2.87 -11.83 -28.28
C VAL A 254 1.60 -11.53 -27.50
N ARG A 255 1.75 -10.81 -26.42
CA ARG A 255 0.66 -10.28 -25.58
C ARG A 255 0.85 -8.78 -25.43
N VAL A 256 -0.20 -8.01 -25.66
CA VAL A 256 -0.17 -6.55 -25.53
C VAL A 256 -1.39 -6.14 -24.71
N ALA A 257 -1.22 -5.18 -23.81
CA ALA A 257 -2.33 -4.62 -23.05
C ALA A 257 -2.23 -3.11 -22.95
N PHE A 258 -3.36 -2.44 -23.16
CA PHE A 258 -3.56 -1.03 -22.89
C PHE A 258 -4.49 -0.86 -21.70
N ASP A 259 -4.08 -0.04 -20.73
CA ASP A 259 -4.83 0.29 -19.53
C ASP A 259 -5.02 1.81 -19.44
N SER A 260 -6.25 2.24 -19.16
CA SER A 260 -6.60 3.63 -18.86
C SER A 260 -7.37 3.69 -17.55
N ILE A 261 -6.83 4.42 -16.57
CA ILE A 261 -7.38 4.47 -15.20
C ILE A 261 -7.61 5.91 -14.81
N TYR A 262 -8.84 6.23 -14.46
CA TYR A 262 -9.23 7.53 -13.92
C TYR A 262 -9.77 7.38 -12.51
N ALA A 263 -9.30 8.22 -11.59
CA ALA A 263 -9.87 8.30 -10.26
C ALA A 263 -9.93 9.75 -9.78
N LYS A 264 -11.03 10.12 -9.15
CA LYS A 264 -11.23 11.41 -8.49
C LYS A 264 -11.91 11.20 -7.15
N ARG A 265 -11.32 11.75 -6.10
CA ARG A 265 -11.90 11.75 -4.76
C ARG A 265 -11.94 13.17 -4.20
N LYS A 266 -13.11 13.60 -3.78
CA LYS A 266 -13.31 14.85 -3.04
C LYS A 266 -13.78 14.49 -1.63
N THR A 267 -13.20 15.13 -0.61
CA THR A 267 -13.64 15.00 0.77
C THR A 267 -13.85 16.38 1.39
N ASN A 268 -14.88 16.53 2.21
CA ASN A 268 -15.08 17.71 3.02
C ASN A 268 -14.96 17.31 4.49
N GLY A 269 -14.31 18.14 5.30
CA GLY A 269 -14.10 17.87 6.73
C GLY A 269 -13.05 16.78 7.04
N GLY A 270 -12.30 16.30 6.07
CA GLY A 270 -11.28 15.24 6.25
C GLY A 270 -9.90 15.78 6.65
N ARG A 271 -9.00 14.85 7.02
CA ARG A 271 -7.60 15.07 7.43
C ARG A 271 -7.41 15.70 8.81
N ALA A 272 -8.14 15.24 9.79
CA ALA A 272 -7.90 15.59 11.19
C ALA A 272 -6.67 14.88 11.74
N ARG A 273 -5.49 15.43 11.48
CA ARG A 273 -4.21 14.93 11.97
C ARG A 273 -3.70 15.82 13.08
N MET A 274 -3.61 15.30 14.30
CA MET A 274 -3.09 16.04 15.44
C MET A 274 -1.57 16.03 15.48
N GLN A 275 -0.98 17.15 15.80
CA GLN A 275 0.45 17.33 16.05
C GLN A 275 0.67 17.75 17.50
N ASP A 276 1.88 17.53 17.99
CA ASP A 276 2.35 18.01 19.29
C ASP A 276 1.46 17.62 20.47
N ILE A 277 0.85 16.40 20.41
CA ILE A 277 0.04 15.84 21.51
C ILE A 277 0.83 15.75 22.82
N GLN A 278 2.16 15.61 22.74
CA GLN A 278 3.05 15.56 23.89
C GLN A 278 3.10 16.86 24.71
N ASN A 279 2.56 17.97 24.22
CA ASN A 279 2.59 19.26 24.92
C ASN A 279 1.43 19.46 25.90
N ALA A 280 0.57 18.45 26.07
CA ALA A 280 -0.58 18.51 26.98
C ALA A 280 -0.17 18.18 28.41
N ASN A 281 0.39 19.14 29.14
CA ASN A 281 0.71 19.00 30.58
C ASN A 281 1.46 17.70 30.96
N GLY A 282 2.32 17.20 30.04
CA GLY A 282 3.03 15.95 30.26
C GLY A 282 2.15 14.69 30.17
N ARG A 283 0.98 14.76 29.54
CA ARG A 283 0.08 13.61 29.35
C ARG A 283 -0.45 13.57 27.94
N LEU A 284 -0.52 12.37 27.34
CA LEU A 284 -1.30 12.16 26.12
C LEU A 284 -2.79 12.16 26.43
N PHE A 285 -3.60 12.81 25.60
CA PHE A 285 -5.04 12.70 25.69
C PHE A 285 -5.51 11.30 25.30
N ASP A 286 -6.54 10.82 25.95
CA ASP A 286 -7.26 9.64 25.52
C ASP A 286 -7.86 9.85 24.12
N ALA A 287 -8.00 8.79 23.37
CA ALA A 287 -8.61 8.90 22.05
C ALA A 287 -10.10 9.23 22.20
N PRO A 288 -10.59 10.30 21.56
CA PRO A 288 -12.00 10.62 21.58
C PRO A 288 -12.81 9.56 20.82
N GLU A 289 -14.15 9.63 20.95
CA GLU A 289 -15.02 8.76 20.17
C GLU A 289 -14.72 8.86 18.67
N GLY A 290 -14.71 7.71 17.98
CA GLY A 290 -14.36 7.63 16.57
C GLY A 290 -15.22 8.51 15.64
N LYS A 291 -16.43 8.88 16.07
CA LYS A 291 -17.32 9.80 15.33
C LYS A 291 -16.89 11.27 15.40
N VAL A 292 -16.00 11.63 16.35
CA VAL A 292 -15.50 13.01 16.49
C VAL A 292 -14.57 13.34 15.33
N ASN A 293 -14.84 14.45 14.67
CA ASN A 293 -14.01 14.99 13.60
C ASN A 293 -13.22 16.19 14.12
N LEU A 294 -11.91 16.07 14.17
CA LEU A 294 -11.00 17.15 14.57
C LEU A 294 -10.64 18.09 13.42
N ALA A 295 -11.19 17.85 12.22
CA ALA A 295 -11.02 18.75 11.08
C ALA A 295 -12.10 19.85 11.06
N PRO A 296 -11.75 21.10 10.78
CA PRO A 296 -12.75 22.13 10.57
C PRO A 296 -13.62 21.85 9.35
N SER A 297 -14.88 22.30 9.38
CA SER A 297 -15.86 22.07 8.32
C SER A 297 -15.44 22.59 6.95
N TRP A 298 -14.65 23.66 6.90
CA TRP A 298 -14.11 24.22 5.66
C TRP A 298 -12.93 23.44 5.07
N GLN A 299 -12.38 22.48 5.80
CA GLN A 299 -11.27 21.66 5.29
C GLN A 299 -11.79 20.73 4.21
N ALA A 300 -11.26 20.89 3.02
CA ALA A 300 -11.63 20.07 1.87
C ALA A 300 -10.39 19.61 1.13
N GLN A 301 -10.49 18.42 0.53
CA GLN A 301 -9.41 17.84 -0.28
C GLN A 301 -10.00 17.26 -1.55
N ASN A 302 -9.28 17.44 -2.65
CA ASN A 302 -9.63 16.91 -3.95
C ASN A 302 -8.38 16.28 -4.57
N THR A 303 -8.45 15.00 -4.84
CA THR A 303 -7.41 14.27 -5.58
C THR A 303 -8.01 13.79 -6.89
N ARG A 304 -7.23 13.86 -7.96
CA ARG A 304 -7.58 13.23 -9.24
C ARG A 304 -6.33 12.69 -9.90
N GLY A 305 -6.47 11.62 -10.65
CA GLY A 305 -5.40 11.03 -11.44
C GLY A 305 -5.95 10.40 -12.71
N GLN A 306 -5.17 10.50 -13.76
CA GLN A 306 -5.35 9.80 -15.02
C GLN A 306 -4.05 9.08 -15.34
N THR A 307 -4.14 7.77 -15.49
CA THR A 307 -3.01 6.90 -15.86
C THR A 307 -3.35 6.18 -17.16
N ASN A 308 -2.42 6.21 -18.12
CA ASN A 308 -2.51 5.43 -19.35
C ASN A 308 -1.23 4.63 -19.49
N MET A 309 -1.35 3.35 -19.81
CA MET A 309 -0.22 2.43 -19.92
C MET A 309 -0.39 1.52 -21.12
N LEU A 310 0.72 1.20 -21.77
CA LEU A 310 0.84 0.15 -22.77
C LEU A 310 1.93 -0.81 -22.30
N THR A 311 1.60 -2.09 -22.20
CA THR A 311 2.54 -3.15 -21.81
C THR A 311 2.54 -4.26 -22.85
N PHE A 312 3.67 -4.93 -23.01
CA PHE A 312 3.79 -6.08 -23.90
C PHE A 312 4.66 -7.18 -23.29
N GLU A 313 4.40 -8.41 -23.73
CA GLU A 313 5.23 -9.59 -23.49
C GLU A 313 5.41 -10.28 -24.85
N TRP A 314 6.65 -10.62 -25.17
CA TRP A 314 7.02 -11.31 -26.39
C TRP A 314 7.92 -12.51 -26.06
N ASP A 315 7.44 -13.71 -26.36
CA ASP A 315 8.22 -14.95 -26.29
C ASP A 315 9.09 -15.02 -27.56
N ALA A 316 10.24 -14.29 -27.52
CA ALA A 316 11.10 -14.04 -28.66
C ALA A 316 11.78 -15.31 -29.17
N PHE A 317 12.17 -16.19 -28.22
CA PHE A 317 12.81 -17.48 -28.48
C PHE A 317 12.21 -18.54 -27.54
N GLU A 318 12.47 -19.82 -27.79
CA GLU A 318 11.97 -20.90 -26.93
C GLU A 318 12.34 -20.73 -25.45
N ASN A 319 13.54 -20.19 -25.19
CA ASN A 319 14.10 -20.03 -23.86
C ASN A 319 14.26 -18.57 -23.45
N ALA A 320 13.70 -17.61 -24.21
CA ALA A 320 13.84 -16.20 -23.87
C ALA A 320 12.58 -15.39 -24.16
N GLN A 321 12.31 -14.47 -23.23
CA GLN A 321 11.17 -13.58 -23.27
C GLN A 321 11.63 -12.13 -23.14
N ILE A 322 10.99 -11.23 -23.88
CA ILE A 322 11.15 -9.79 -23.76
C ILE A 322 9.82 -9.21 -23.26
N THR A 323 9.88 -8.42 -22.21
CA THR A 323 8.71 -7.73 -21.66
C THR A 323 9.01 -6.25 -21.54
N GLY A 324 8.01 -5.41 -21.69
CA GLY A 324 8.21 -3.98 -21.51
C GLY A 324 6.91 -3.22 -21.40
N GLY A 325 7.06 -1.94 -21.08
CA GLY A 325 5.91 -1.06 -20.99
C GLY A 325 6.30 0.40 -20.95
N ILE A 326 5.31 1.22 -21.27
CA ILE A 326 5.35 2.68 -21.13
C ILE A 326 4.06 3.14 -20.48
N GLY A 327 4.18 4.04 -19.50
CA GLY A 327 3.04 4.60 -18.80
C GLY A 327 3.19 6.09 -18.55
N TYR A 328 2.08 6.80 -18.61
CA TYR A 328 2.00 8.20 -18.27
C TYR A 328 0.91 8.43 -17.23
N ASN A 329 1.29 9.09 -16.14
CA ASN A 329 0.40 9.47 -15.06
C ASN A 329 0.36 11.00 -14.92
N ASN A 330 -0.86 11.56 -14.79
CA ASN A 330 -1.11 12.96 -14.48
C ASN A 330 -2.02 13.06 -13.27
N ALA A 331 -1.43 13.39 -12.12
CA ALA A 331 -2.14 13.46 -10.85
C ALA A 331 -2.13 14.86 -10.25
N ARG A 332 -3.20 15.23 -9.58
CA ARG A 332 -3.34 16.49 -8.85
C ARG A 332 -3.92 16.24 -7.46
N TYR A 333 -3.34 16.92 -6.50
CA TYR A 333 -3.80 16.98 -5.12
C TYR A 333 -4.01 18.43 -4.73
N TYR A 334 -5.24 18.78 -4.41
CA TYR A 334 -5.64 20.14 -4.10
C TYR A 334 -6.45 20.16 -2.81
N GLY A 335 -6.18 21.08 -1.89
CA GLY A 335 -6.97 21.20 -0.69
C GLY A 335 -6.46 22.21 0.33
N ASN A 336 -7.30 22.46 1.31
CA ASN A 336 -6.97 23.25 2.49
C ASN A 336 -6.58 22.30 3.63
N PHE A 337 -5.46 22.56 4.26
CA PHE A 337 -4.94 21.74 5.32
C PHE A 337 -4.76 22.54 6.59
N ALA A 338 -5.26 21.99 7.67
CA ALA A 338 -4.99 22.43 9.01
C ALA A 338 -4.77 21.22 9.93
N SER A 339 -4.02 21.40 10.98
CA SER A 339 -3.75 20.36 11.97
C SER A 339 -3.92 20.98 13.36
N PRO A 340 -4.80 20.45 14.20
CA PRO A 340 -4.88 20.89 15.59
C PRO A 340 -3.62 20.51 16.35
N THR A 341 -3.23 21.35 17.30
CA THR A 341 -2.14 21.11 18.24
C THR A 341 -2.67 21.10 19.64
N VAL A 342 -2.06 20.35 20.52
CA VAL A 342 -2.37 20.34 21.95
C VAL A 342 -1.38 21.25 22.66
N THR A 343 -1.87 22.12 23.52
CA THR A 343 -1.06 23.01 24.36
C THR A 343 -1.38 22.76 25.84
N SER A 344 -0.60 23.35 26.73
CA SER A 344 -0.84 23.29 28.19
C SER A 344 -2.21 23.84 28.61
N SER A 345 -2.83 24.70 27.82
CA SER A 345 -4.15 25.26 28.06
C SER A 345 -5.31 24.46 27.43
N GLY A 346 -5.02 23.29 26.85
CA GLY A 346 -6.02 22.43 26.20
C GLY A 346 -5.77 22.21 24.72
N LEU A 347 -6.80 21.76 23.99
CA LEU A 347 -6.75 21.57 22.56
C LEU A 347 -6.75 22.94 21.88
N THR A 348 -5.62 23.37 21.39
CA THR A 348 -5.51 24.62 20.65
C THR A 348 -5.52 24.31 19.17
N TYR A 349 -6.47 24.89 18.46
CA TYR A 349 -6.48 24.90 17.03
C TYR A 349 -5.56 26.02 16.55
N ASN A 350 -4.29 25.71 16.40
CA ASN A 350 -3.38 26.67 15.80
C ASN A 350 -3.61 26.68 14.28
N SER A 351 -4.49 27.56 13.82
CA SER A 351 -4.75 27.83 12.41
C SER A 351 -3.51 28.37 11.66
N GLY A 352 -2.45 28.72 12.37
CA GLY A 352 -1.19 29.18 11.79
C GLY A 352 -0.53 28.21 10.82
N ARG A 353 -1.08 27.01 10.65
CA ARG A 353 -0.67 26.04 9.63
C ARG A 353 -1.79 25.75 8.62
N ALA A 354 -2.91 26.48 8.62
CA ALA A 354 -3.88 26.38 7.57
C ALA A 354 -3.27 26.89 6.25
N ARG A 355 -3.24 26.03 5.24
CA ARG A 355 -2.60 26.34 3.98
C ARG A 355 -3.35 25.70 2.83
N LEU A 356 -3.69 26.51 1.84
CA LEU A 356 -4.09 25.99 0.55
C LEU A 356 -2.88 25.38 -0.15
N THR A 357 -3.02 24.16 -0.63
CA THR A 357 -1.95 23.46 -1.34
C THR A 357 -2.51 22.86 -2.63
N ASP A 358 -1.84 23.11 -3.76
CA ASP A 358 -2.08 22.45 -5.04
C ASP A 358 -0.78 21.77 -5.49
N GLN A 359 -0.79 20.46 -5.51
CA GLN A 359 0.34 19.65 -5.97
C GLN A 359 -0.04 18.94 -7.26
N ARG A 360 0.81 19.06 -8.27
CA ARG A 360 0.63 18.45 -9.58
C ARG A 360 1.82 17.55 -9.87
N PHE A 361 1.53 16.33 -10.27
CA PHE A 361 2.53 15.33 -10.63
C PHE A 361 2.28 14.89 -12.07
N LYS A 362 3.35 14.84 -12.86
CA LYS A 362 3.36 14.22 -14.18
C LYS A 362 4.50 13.23 -14.19
N THR A 363 4.20 11.97 -14.42
CA THR A 363 5.18 10.87 -14.39
C THR A 363 5.12 10.12 -15.71
N LEU A 364 6.25 9.99 -16.39
CA LEU A 364 6.48 9.05 -17.47
C LEU A 364 7.32 7.92 -16.90
N SER A 365 6.90 6.68 -17.10
CA SER A 365 7.63 5.48 -16.68
C SER A 365 7.76 4.54 -17.86
N MET A 366 8.94 3.95 -18.02
CA MET A 366 9.27 2.98 -19.07
C MET A 366 10.08 1.85 -18.46
N ASN A 367 9.83 0.63 -18.91
CA ASN A 367 10.70 -0.51 -18.63
C ASN A 367 10.86 -1.40 -19.86
N LEU A 368 11.98 -2.09 -19.90
CA LEU A 368 12.27 -3.14 -20.87
C LEU A 368 13.10 -4.21 -20.18
N THR A 369 12.65 -5.46 -20.21
CA THR A 369 13.32 -6.58 -19.57
C THR A 369 13.47 -7.72 -20.55
N ALA A 370 14.69 -8.23 -20.70
CA ALA A 370 14.98 -9.48 -21.39
C ALA A 370 15.40 -10.53 -20.36
N ARG A 371 14.88 -11.73 -20.49
CA ARG A 371 15.17 -12.85 -19.59
C ARG A 371 15.20 -14.16 -20.35
N GLY A 372 15.94 -15.12 -19.83
CA GLY A 372 16.02 -16.42 -20.46
C GLY A 372 16.65 -17.47 -19.55
N GLU A 373 16.75 -18.67 -20.10
CA GLU A 373 17.26 -19.84 -19.41
C GLU A 373 18.26 -20.56 -20.29
N PHE A 374 19.32 -21.08 -19.68
CA PHE A 374 20.26 -22.01 -20.31
C PHE A 374 20.89 -22.90 -19.25
N GLU A 375 21.61 -23.93 -19.68
CA GLU A 375 22.33 -24.85 -18.80
C GLU A 375 23.82 -24.86 -19.12
N THR A 376 24.64 -24.91 -18.07
CA THR A 376 26.09 -25.12 -18.19
C THR A 376 26.48 -26.35 -17.37
N GLY A 377 26.57 -27.50 -18.04
CA GLY A 377 26.75 -28.77 -17.37
C GLY A 377 25.60 -29.05 -16.40
N PRO A 378 25.87 -29.27 -15.08
CA PRO A 378 24.83 -29.56 -14.10
C PRO A 378 24.17 -28.30 -13.52
N VAL A 379 24.52 -27.11 -13.98
CA VAL A 379 24.04 -25.84 -13.46
C VAL A 379 22.99 -25.24 -14.38
N SER A 380 21.81 -24.99 -13.88
CA SER A 380 20.80 -24.21 -14.60
C SER A 380 20.97 -22.72 -14.32
N HIS A 381 20.79 -21.90 -15.36
CA HIS A 381 20.88 -20.44 -15.32
C HIS A 381 19.53 -19.82 -15.63
N ASN A 382 19.08 -18.89 -14.80
CA ASN A 382 17.95 -18.01 -15.06
C ASN A 382 18.46 -16.57 -15.07
N TRP A 383 18.85 -16.09 -16.24
CA TRP A 383 19.37 -14.74 -16.39
C TRP A 383 18.28 -13.73 -16.70
N SER A 384 18.50 -12.50 -16.29
CA SER A 384 17.65 -11.39 -16.63
C SER A 384 18.44 -10.08 -16.67
N THR A 385 18.05 -9.21 -17.59
CA THR A 385 18.51 -7.82 -17.66
C THR A 385 17.30 -6.90 -17.82
N ALA A 386 17.29 -5.79 -17.09
CA ALA A 386 16.19 -4.83 -17.11
C ALA A 386 16.72 -3.39 -17.21
N PHE A 387 16.12 -2.62 -18.09
CA PHE A 387 16.28 -1.17 -18.17
C PHE A 387 15.00 -0.50 -17.72
N ASP A 388 15.11 0.49 -16.81
CA ASP A 388 13.99 1.28 -16.34
C ASP A 388 14.32 2.77 -16.44
N ARG A 389 13.32 3.57 -16.81
CA ARG A 389 13.39 5.03 -16.80
C ARG A 389 12.13 5.64 -16.22
N ILE A 390 12.31 6.60 -15.31
CA ILE A 390 11.23 7.37 -14.72
C ILE A 390 11.56 8.86 -14.83
N ASP A 391 10.67 9.64 -15.45
CA ASP A 391 10.72 11.10 -15.49
C ASP A 391 9.53 11.63 -14.70
N ARG A 392 9.76 12.26 -13.52
CA ARG A 392 8.70 12.86 -12.70
C ARG A 392 8.86 14.35 -12.57
N LYS A 393 7.84 15.09 -12.99
CA LYS A 393 7.70 16.50 -12.68
C LYS A 393 6.73 16.68 -11.52
N ARG A 394 7.16 17.43 -10.48
CA ARG A 394 6.33 17.86 -9.36
C ARG A 394 6.30 19.37 -9.29
N THR A 395 5.10 19.94 -9.37
CA THR A 395 4.88 21.38 -9.15
C THR A 395 3.96 21.57 -7.96
N THR A 396 4.35 22.41 -7.00
CA THR A 396 3.55 22.70 -5.81
C THR A 396 3.30 24.18 -5.71
N TYR A 397 2.05 24.56 -5.56
CA TYR A 397 1.60 25.91 -5.23
C TYR A 397 1.10 25.90 -3.80
N GLN A 398 1.50 26.90 -3.02
CA GLN A 398 1.09 27.03 -1.63
C GLN A 398 0.66 28.46 -1.36
N GLY A 399 -0.55 28.63 -0.82
CA GLY A 399 -1.02 29.90 -0.30
C GLY A 399 -0.24 30.34 0.95
N ALA A 400 -0.33 31.61 1.29
CA ALA A 400 0.25 32.12 2.51
C ALA A 400 -0.26 31.38 3.75
N ARG A 401 0.58 31.22 4.77
CA ARG A 401 0.13 30.71 6.07
C ARG A 401 -0.76 31.76 6.71
N GLN A 402 -1.92 31.34 7.16
CA GLN A 402 -2.78 32.19 8.00
C GLN A 402 -2.61 31.77 9.45
N THR A 403 -2.29 32.72 10.30
CA THR A 403 -2.09 32.50 11.74
C THR A 403 -3.36 32.91 12.46
N ARG A 404 -4.13 31.96 12.94
CA ARG A 404 -5.24 32.18 13.88
C ARG A 404 -5.15 31.12 14.97
N SER A 405 -5.18 31.53 16.21
CA SER A 405 -5.27 30.62 17.35
C SER A 405 -6.69 30.70 17.93
N SER A 406 -7.30 29.55 18.11
CA SER A 406 -8.55 29.42 18.86
C SER A 406 -8.37 28.29 19.85
N VAL A 407 -8.67 28.54 21.10
CA VAL A 407 -8.69 27.50 22.13
C VAL A 407 -9.97 26.70 21.93
N ILE A 408 -9.86 25.39 21.79
CA ILE A 408 -10.98 24.47 21.77
C ILE A 408 -10.98 23.73 23.10
N ASP A 409 -12.07 23.87 23.83
CA ASP A 409 -12.31 23.08 25.03
C ASP A 409 -12.76 21.66 24.63
N PRO A 410 -11.96 20.61 24.92
CA PRO A 410 -12.33 19.25 24.56
C PRO A 410 -13.54 18.71 25.31
N SER A 411 -13.98 19.38 26.39
CA SER A 411 -15.22 19.05 27.15
C SER A 411 -16.49 19.55 26.48
N ILE A 412 -16.39 20.53 25.58
CA ILE A 412 -17.49 21.09 24.81
C ILE A 412 -17.54 20.47 23.41
N ASP A 413 -18.71 20.42 22.78
CA ASP A 413 -18.90 19.91 21.43
C ASP A 413 -17.90 20.51 20.42
N ILE A 414 -16.85 19.74 20.12
CA ILE A 414 -15.77 20.12 19.21
C ILE A 414 -16.29 20.51 17.82
N PRO A 415 -17.22 19.77 17.19
CA PRO A 415 -17.80 20.18 15.91
C PRO A 415 -18.40 21.57 15.91
N THR A 416 -19.12 21.94 16.96
CA THR A 416 -19.73 23.28 17.08
C THR A 416 -18.65 24.36 17.24
N GLN A 417 -17.60 24.11 17.98
CA GLN A 417 -16.49 25.04 18.14
C GLN A 417 -15.70 25.19 16.84
N LEU A 418 -15.44 24.09 16.13
CA LEU A 418 -14.74 24.11 14.83
C LEU A 418 -15.55 24.82 13.74
N ALA A 419 -16.87 24.73 13.76
CA ALA A 419 -17.74 25.43 12.82
C ALA A 419 -17.69 26.96 12.97
N LYS A 420 -17.37 27.45 14.16
CA LYS A 420 -17.16 28.88 14.43
C LYS A 420 -15.80 29.42 13.99
N LEU A 421 -14.87 28.53 13.64
CA LEU A 421 -13.59 28.93 13.08
C LEU A 421 -13.83 29.41 11.63
N ASP A 422 -13.60 30.69 11.43
CA ASP A 422 -13.95 31.43 10.22
C ASP A 422 -13.48 30.76 8.92
N SER A 423 -14.37 30.70 7.94
CA SER A 423 -14.19 30.10 6.62
C SER A 423 -13.34 30.92 5.64
N ASN A 424 -12.90 32.12 6.01
CA ASN A 424 -12.19 33.07 5.12
C ASN A 424 -10.74 32.70 4.77
N LEU A 425 -10.35 31.43 4.88
CA LEU A 425 -9.04 30.93 4.44
C LEU A 425 -8.89 30.83 2.91
N GLY A 426 -9.93 31.16 2.14
CA GLY A 426 -9.94 31.01 0.69
C GLY A 426 -9.20 32.10 -0.10
N SER A 427 -8.85 33.21 0.50
CA SER A 427 -8.36 34.41 -0.23
C SER A 427 -6.85 34.47 -0.43
N ALA A 428 -6.07 33.55 0.09
CA ALA A 428 -4.61 33.61 0.04
C ALA A 428 -4.00 32.63 -1.00
N TRP A 429 -4.62 32.52 -2.17
CA TRP A 429 -4.03 31.77 -3.27
C TRP A 429 -2.82 32.53 -3.84
N ASN A 430 -1.67 31.83 -3.92
CA ASN A 430 -0.49 32.33 -4.61
C ASN A 430 -0.32 31.55 -5.92
N PRO A 431 -0.41 32.19 -7.08
CA PRO A 431 -0.23 31.54 -8.38
C PRO A 431 1.24 31.16 -8.67
N THR A 432 2.18 31.67 -7.87
CA THR A 432 3.61 31.36 -8.04
C THR A 432 3.92 30.01 -7.41
N PRO A 433 4.57 29.07 -8.12
CA PRO A 433 4.98 27.81 -7.57
C PRO A 433 5.95 28.00 -6.39
N SER A 434 5.72 27.29 -5.29
CA SER A 434 6.67 27.22 -4.18
C SER A 434 7.69 26.08 -4.38
N LEU A 435 7.42 25.15 -5.29
CA LEU A 435 8.30 24.07 -5.69
C LEU A 435 7.99 23.70 -7.15
N ASP A 436 9.01 23.60 -7.99
CA ASP A 436 8.92 23.02 -9.34
C ASP A 436 10.18 22.17 -9.60
N THR A 437 10.06 20.87 -9.47
CA THR A 437 11.18 19.94 -9.59
C THR A 437 10.91 18.91 -10.68
N VAL A 438 11.98 18.49 -11.33
CA VAL A 438 12.03 17.33 -12.22
C VAL A 438 13.05 16.35 -11.68
N ILE A 439 12.64 15.12 -11.50
CA ILE A 439 13.52 13.99 -11.13
C ILE A 439 13.49 13.01 -12.28
N LYS A 440 14.67 12.59 -12.74
CA LYS A 440 14.84 11.52 -13.71
C LYS A 440 15.66 10.41 -13.06
N VAL A 441 15.18 9.20 -13.19
CA VAL A 441 15.88 8.01 -12.73
C VAL A 441 16.05 7.09 -13.93
N ASN A 442 17.29 6.72 -14.23
CA ASN A 442 17.61 5.67 -15.20
C ASN A 442 18.29 4.52 -14.45
N SER A 443 17.95 3.30 -14.77
CA SER A 443 18.59 2.15 -14.15
C SER A 443 18.79 1.00 -15.11
N LEU A 444 19.87 0.24 -14.89
CA LEU A 444 20.19 -1.00 -15.56
C LEU A 444 20.42 -2.07 -14.49
N ALA A 445 19.65 -3.15 -14.55
CA ALA A 445 19.79 -4.28 -13.64
C ALA A 445 20.21 -5.53 -14.40
N VAL A 446 21.02 -6.37 -13.77
CA VAL A 446 21.41 -7.68 -14.25
C VAL A 446 21.31 -8.68 -13.11
N SER A 447 20.81 -9.87 -13.39
CA SER A 447 20.77 -10.97 -12.42
C SER A 447 20.92 -12.31 -13.10
N ASP A 448 21.49 -13.28 -12.37
CA ASP A 448 21.47 -14.69 -12.73
C ASP A 448 21.14 -15.53 -11.48
N THR A 449 20.20 -16.44 -11.63
CA THR A 449 19.87 -17.43 -10.61
C THR A 449 20.42 -18.78 -11.04
N LEU A 450 21.44 -19.22 -10.34
CA LEU A 450 22.12 -20.50 -10.53
C LEU A 450 21.37 -21.60 -9.77
N GLY A 451 20.99 -22.66 -10.45
CA GLY A 451 20.35 -23.82 -9.85
C GLY A 451 21.28 -25.03 -9.87
N PHE A 452 21.42 -25.70 -8.71
CA PHE A 452 22.25 -26.86 -8.51
C PHE A 452 21.43 -28.04 -8.01
N ALA A 453 21.86 -29.28 -8.31
CA ALA A 453 21.22 -30.51 -7.86
C ALA A 453 19.69 -30.50 -8.13
N ASP A 454 19.29 -30.36 -9.39
CA ASP A 454 17.90 -30.24 -9.84
C ASP A 454 17.15 -29.09 -9.14
N ASN A 455 17.81 -27.93 -9.02
CA ASN A 455 17.29 -26.73 -8.37
C ASN A 455 16.96 -26.85 -6.86
N LYS A 456 17.52 -27.88 -6.17
CA LYS A 456 17.44 -27.97 -4.70
C LYS A 456 18.18 -26.82 -4.02
N TYR A 457 19.28 -26.39 -4.60
CA TYR A 457 20.03 -25.20 -4.16
C TYR A 457 19.96 -24.14 -5.25
N ARG A 458 19.59 -22.95 -4.88
CA ARG A 458 19.55 -21.81 -5.80
C ARG A 458 20.32 -20.66 -5.20
N LEU A 459 21.14 -20.03 -6.04
CA LEU A 459 21.92 -18.84 -5.69
C LEU A 459 21.64 -17.76 -6.72
N THR A 460 21.04 -16.66 -6.30
CA THR A 460 20.82 -15.49 -7.16
C THR A 460 21.88 -14.44 -6.88
N LEU A 461 22.60 -14.08 -7.92
CA LEU A 461 23.58 -13.00 -7.94
C LEU A 461 23.07 -11.91 -8.87
N GLY A 462 23.20 -10.67 -8.46
CA GLY A 462 22.81 -9.57 -9.33
C GLY A 462 23.05 -8.21 -8.69
N GLY A 463 22.61 -7.20 -9.41
CA GLY A 463 22.66 -5.83 -8.95
C GLY A 463 22.04 -4.88 -9.95
N ARG A 464 21.86 -3.65 -9.49
CA ARG A 464 21.27 -2.57 -10.27
C ARG A 464 22.14 -1.32 -10.16
N PHE A 465 22.55 -0.82 -11.30
CA PHE A 465 23.12 0.52 -11.41
C PHE A 465 22.00 1.54 -11.64
N GLN A 466 21.98 2.61 -10.87
CA GLN A 466 20.97 3.64 -10.92
C GLN A 466 21.61 5.01 -10.96
N ALA A 467 21.11 5.87 -11.87
CA ALA A 467 21.50 7.26 -12.00
C ALA A 467 20.27 8.15 -11.79
N VAL A 468 20.39 9.12 -10.89
CA VAL A 468 19.36 10.09 -10.54
C VAL A 468 19.80 11.47 -10.94
N GLU A 469 18.99 12.16 -11.72
CA GLU A 469 19.14 13.59 -12.02
C GLU A 469 17.97 14.35 -11.41
N GLN A 470 18.25 15.38 -10.64
CA GLN A 470 17.24 16.29 -10.09
C GLN A 470 17.49 17.72 -10.53
N LYS A 471 16.44 18.38 -11.00
CA LYS A 471 16.48 19.82 -11.35
C LYS A 471 15.38 20.58 -10.64
N ASN A 472 15.73 21.62 -9.92
CA ASN A 472 14.80 22.61 -9.41
C ASN A 472 14.64 23.73 -10.45
N LYS A 473 13.44 23.85 -11.03
CA LYS A 473 13.17 24.83 -12.10
C LYS A 473 13.01 26.26 -11.61
N LEU A 474 12.74 26.48 -10.31
CA LEU A 474 12.54 27.82 -9.76
C LEU A 474 13.87 28.60 -9.66
N ASN A 475 14.96 27.91 -9.39
CA ASN A 475 16.27 28.52 -9.19
C ASN A 475 17.34 27.95 -10.15
N GLY A 476 16.95 27.08 -11.08
CA GLY A 476 17.86 26.48 -12.07
C GLY A 476 18.83 25.43 -11.52
N ARG A 477 18.86 25.18 -10.21
CA ARG A 477 19.77 24.21 -9.59
C ARG A 477 19.55 22.82 -10.15
N LYS A 478 20.65 22.18 -10.54
CA LYS A 478 20.68 20.81 -11.06
C LYS A 478 21.79 20.04 -10.35
N ALA A 479 21.51 18.80 -9.98
CA ALA A 479 22.51 17.87 -9.46
C ALA A 479 22.14 16.45 -9.87
N ASP A 480 23.14 15.59 -9.88
CA ASP A 480 23.00 14.15 -10.18
C ASP A 480 23.84 13.30 -9.23
N ALA A 481 23.45 12.07 -9.11
CA ALA A 481 24.18 11.04 -8.37
C ALA A 481 23.90 9.68 -8.98
N SER A 482 24.84 8.75 -8.83
CA SER A 482 24.66 7.38 -9.29
C SER A 482 25.17 6.38 -8.25
N ARG A 483 24.59 5.17 -8.29
CA ARG A 483 24.98 4.10 -7.37
C ARG A 483 24.69 2.72 -7.93
N PHE A 484 25.55 1.77 -7.57
CA PHE A 484 25.30 0.35 -7.74
C PHE A 484 24.74 -0.26 -6.45
N SER A 485 23.63 -1.02 -6.57
CA SER A 485 22.97 -1.74 -5.47
C SER A 485 23.09 -3.24 -5.73
N PRO A 486 23.91 -3.97 -4.96
CA PRO A 486 24.01 -5.41 -5.09
C PRO A 486 22.79 -6.13 -4.51
N MET A 487 22.52 -7.34 -5.02
CA MET A 487 21.63 -8.31 -4.43
C MET A 487 22.26 -9.69 -4.42
N LEU A 488 22.11 -10.37 -3.29
CA LEU A 488 22.55 -11.74 -3.09
C LEU A 488 21.42 -12.50 -2.41
N MET A 489 20.97 -13.60 -3.02
CA MET A 489 19.89 -14.40 -2.45
C MET A 489 20.22 -15.88 -2.61
N ALA A 490 19.82 -16.68 -1.62
CA ALA A 490 19.97 -18.12 -1.65
C ALA A 490 18.67 -18.80 -1.21
N ALA A 491 18.36 -19.93 -1.80
CA ALA A 491 17.28 -20.80 -1.39
C ALA A 491 17.71 -22.26 -1.39
N TRP A 492 17.33 -22.99 -0.36
CA TRP A 492 17.49 -24.41 -0.21
C TRP A 492 16.12 -25.08 -0.12
N VAL A 493 15.86 -26.03 -1.00
CA VAL A 493 14.61 -26.78 -1.11
C VAL A 493 14.88 -28.26 -0.82
N PRO A 494 15.07 -28.65 0.46
CA PRO A 494 15.40 -30.04 0.81
C PRO A 494 14.29 -31.02 0.43
N GLN A 495 13.05 -30.55 0.51
CA GLN A 495 11.84 -31.29 0.16
C GLN A 495 10.89 -30.38 -0.62
N PRO A 496 10.00 -30.92 -1.44
CA PRO A 496 9.05 -30.11 -2.22
C PRO A 496 8.17 -29.18 -1.39
N ASP A 497 7.94 -29.48 -0.15
CA ASP A 497 7.08 -28.78 0.79
C ASP A 497 7.86 -27.93 1.83
N LEU A 498 9.19 -27.82 1.70
CA LEU A 498 10.05 -27.06 2.62
C LEU A 498 11.05 -26.20 1.86
N VAL A 499 11.07 -24.92 2.18
CA VAL A 499 12.03 -23.95 1.63
C VAL A 499 12.68 -23.18 2.75
N VAL A 500 14.00 -23.14 2.75
CA VAL A 500 14.82 -22.25 3.60
C VAL A 500 15.51 -21.26 2.68
N TYR A 501 15.47 -19.97 3.03
CA TYR A 501 16.05 -18.93 2.19
C TYR A 501 16.71 -17.83 3.01
N GLY A 502 17.59 -17.09 2.33
CA GLY A 502 18.17 -15.88 2.88
C GLY A 502 18.51 -14.89 1.77
N ASN A 503 18.51 -13.60 2.12
CA ASN A 503 18.89 -12.56 1.19
C ASN A 503 19.62 -11.39 1.85
N TYR A 504 20.44 -10.72 1.04
CA TYR A 504 20.98 -9.40 1.25
C TYR A 504 20.58 -8.49 0.09
N MET A 505 19.97 -7.35 0.41
CA MET A 505 19.54 -6.37 -0.58
C MET A 505 19.73 -4.95 -0.09
N GLU A 506 19.89 -4.03 -1.03
CA GLU A 506 19.94 -2.60 -0.77
C GLU A 506 18.73 -1.89 -1.37
N ASP A 507 18.23 -0.88 -0.66
CA ASP A 507 17.26 0.11 -1.13
C ASP A 507 17.91 1.48 -1.26
N LEU A 508 17.49 2.22 -2.29
CA LEU A 508 17.95 3.57 -2.54
C LEU A 508 16.83 4.59 -2.41
N GLU A 509 17.15 5.69 -1.75
CA GLU A 509 16.30 6.88 -1.73
C GLU A 509 17.07 8.06 -2.33
N PRO A 510 16.46 8.84 -3.23
CA PRO A 510 17.08 10.05 -3.76
C PRO A 510 17.39 11.03 -2.64
N SER A 511 18.49 11.75 -2.76
CA SER A 511 18.85 12.82 -1.86
C SER A 511 18.42 14.19 -2.40
N ASP A 512 18.31 15.17 -1.51
CA ASP A 512 18.00 16.55 -1.89
C ASP A 512 19.22 17.26 -2.53
N ILE A 513 18.94 18.21 -3.43
CA ILE A 513 19.96 19.12 -3.98
C ILE A 513 20.44 20.05 -2.86
N ARG A 514 21.75 20.14 -2.69
CA ARG A 514 22.43 20.99 -1.72
C ARG A 514 23.25 22.08 -2.41
N THR A 515 23.62 23.09 -1.65
CA THR A 515 24.67 24.02 -2.02
C THR A 515 25.76 23.88 -0.95
N ASP A 516 27.00 23.62 -1.37
CA ASP A 516 28.15 23.57 -0.47
C ASP A 516 28.59 25.00 -0.05
N ASP A 517 29.64 25.09 0.76
CA ASP A 517 30.15 26.36 1.30
C ASP A 517 30.73 27.27 0.22
N ASP A 518 31.21 26.67 -0.89
CA ASP A 518 31.77 27.40 -2.03
C ASP A 518 30.70 27.81 -3.03
N GLY A 519 29.42 27.53 -2.74
CA GLY A 519 28.29 27.87 -3.60
C GLY A 519 28.02 26.87 -4.72
N HIS A 520 28.73 25.72 -4.76
CA HIS A 520 28.48 24.68 -5.74
C HIS A 520 27.18 23.93 -5.42
N VAL A 521 26.43 23.63 -6.46
CA VAL A 521 25.19 22.85 -6.36
C VAL A 521 25.52 21.38 -6.51
N THR A 522 25.32 20.61 -5.46
CA THR A 522 25.58 19.18 -5.43
C THR A 522 24.34 18.41 -5.00
N MET A 523 24.26 17.12 -5.32
CA MET A 523 23.34 16.18 -4.71
C MET A 523 24.16 15.22 -3.86
N ALA A 524 23.74 14.99 -2.61
CA ALA A 524 24.32 13.93 -1.85
C ALA A 524 24.08 12.58 -2.54
N ASP A 525 24.93 11.61 -2.26
CA ASP A 525 24.69 10.24 -2.69
C ASP A 525 23.30 9.77 -2.26
N PRO A 526 22.64 8.95 -3.08
CA PRO A 526 21.39 8.33 -2.68
C PRO A 526 21.55 7.61 -1.35
N ARG A 527 20.59 7.78 -0.47
CA ARG A 527 20.59 7.13 0.84
C ARG A 527 20.42 5.63 0.68
N VAL A 528 21.33 4.86 1.24
CA VAL A 528 21.37 3.40 1.11
C VAL A 528 20.83 2.73 2.36
N SER A 529 19.71 2.07 2.24
CA SER A 529 19.21 1.16 3.27
C SER A 529 19.66 -0.27 2.96
N ARG A 530 20.07 -1.01 3.98
CA ARG A 530 20.58 -2.38 3.86
C ARG A 530 19.70 -3.35 4.61
N GLN A 531 19.34 -4.43 3.95
CA GLN A 531 18.55 -5.51 4.53
C GLN A 531 19.31 -6.82 4.56
N PHE A 532 19.13 -7.56 5.67
CA PHE A 532 19.37 -8.99 5.78
C PHE A 532 18.06 -9.67 6.18
N GLU A 533 17.73 -10.77 5.52
CA GLU A 533 16.57 -11.59 5.84
C GLU A 533 16.92 -13.07 5.73
N VAL A 534 16.37 -13.87 6.65
CA VAL A 534 16.36 -15.33 6.58
C VAL A 534 14.95 -15.81 6.88
N GLY A 535 14.53 -16.88 6.21
CA GLY A 535 13.18 -17.38 6.39
C GLY A 535 13.03 -18.86 6.05
N VAL A 536 11.95 -19.43 6.54
CA VAL A 536 11.53 -20.78 6.24
C VAL A 536 10.04 -20.80 5.88
N ARG A 537 9.69 -21.60 4.88
CA ARG A 537 8.30 -21.90 4.48
C ARG A 537 8.07 -23.39 4.47
N LYS A 538 6.98 -23.81 5.10
CA LYS A 538 6.59 -25.21 5.11
C LYS A 538 5.12 -25.33 4.72
N ASN A 539 4.86 -26.18 3.74
CA ASN A 539 3.52 -26.61 3.37
C ASN A 539 3.22 -27.93 4.11
N TRP A 540 2.16 -27.94 4.91
CA TRP A 540 1.73 -29.08 5.73
C TRP A 540 0.54 -29.84 5.09
N GLY A 541 0.18 -29.49 3.84
CA GLY A 541 -1.00 -29.94 3.15
C GLY A 541 -2.16 -28.96 3.31
N ASP A 542 -2.88 -29.04 4.41
CA ASP A 542 -4.05 -28.18 4.68
C ASP A 542 -3.69 -26.77 5.11
N PHE A 543 -2.44 -26.49 5.45
CA PHE A 543 -1.97 -25.16 5.82
C PHE A 543 -0.51 -24.93 5.45
N VAL A 544 -0.19 -23.67 5.23
CA VAL A 544 1.16 -23.20 4.95
C VAL A 544 1.61 -22.26 6.04
N THR A 545 2.83 -22.44 6.53
CA THR A 545 3.46 -21.54 7.49
C THR A 545 4.67 -20.85 6.87
N THR A 546 4.84 -19.59 7.21
CA THR A 546 6.05 -18.81 6.92
C THR A 546 6.59 -18.18 8.18
N LEU A 547 7.87 -18.34 8.40
CA LEU A 547 8.59 -17.69 9.50
C LEU A 547 9.81 -17.00 8.91
N ASN A 548 9.99 -15.73 9.19
CA ASN A 548 11.18 -15.00 8.78
C ASN A 548 11.70 -14.07 9.88
N ALA A 549 12.99 -13.82 9.84
CA ALA A 549 13.66 -12.81 10.65
C ALA A 549 14.41 -11.84 9.73
N PHE A 550 14.31 -10.56 10.04
CA PHE A 550 14.89 -9.51 9.21
C PHE A 550 15.59 -8.43 10.03
N GLN A 551 16.51 -7.74 9.39
CA GLN A 551 17.06 -6.48 9.86
C GLN A 551 17.23 -5.51 8.69
N ILE A 552 16.70 -4.28 8.85
CA ILE A 552 16.89 -3.16 7.93
C ILE A 552 17.62 -2.05 8.68
N LYS A 553 18.72 -1.56 8.12
CA LYS A 553 19.43 -0.37 8.58
C LYS A 553 19.29 0.74 7.54
N ARG A 554 18.87 1.92 7.97
CA ARG A 554 18.70 3.10 7.15
C ARG A 554 19.46 4.27 7.76
N PRO A 555 20.30 4.99 7.01
CA PRO A 555 20.88 6.24 7.48
C PRO A 555 19.81 7.27 7.78
N GLY A 556 19.93 7.98 8.88
CA GLY A 556 19.17 9.20 9.16
C GLY A 556 19.68 10.40 8.37
N TYR A 557 18.89 11.46 8.31
CA TYR A 557 19.28 12.72 7.68
C TYR A 557 19.00 13.89 8.59
N TRP A 558 19.98 14.78 8.69
CA TRP A 558 19.78 16.06 9.34
C TRP A 558 18.94 16.98 8.46
N ARG A 559 17.88 17.52 9.00
CA ARG A 559 17.01 18.51 8.32
C ARG A 559 16.89 19.81 9.11
N GLY A 560 17.93 20.19 9.86
CA GLY A 560 17.94 21.42 10.65
C GLY A 560 17.70 22.68 9.81
N ASN A 561 17.23 23.75 10.47
CA ASN A 561 16.94 25.04 9.84
C ASN A 561 18.20 25.86 9.47
N THR A 562 19.38 25.26 9.50
CA THR A 562 20.65 25.94 9.16
C THR A 562 20.69 26.22 7.66
N THR A 563 20.01 27.26 7.24
CA THR A 563 20.02 27.77 5.85
C THR A 563 20.85 29.06 5.70
N SER A 564 21.42 29.57 6.76
CA SER A 564 22.34 30.72 6.72
C SER A 564 23.79 30.24 6.66
N GLY A 565 24.57 30.73 5.72
CA GLY A 565 25.94 30.32 5.46
C GLY A 565 26.88 30.33 6.68
N THR A 566 26.63 31.23 7.65
CA THR A 566 27.40 31.30 8.90
C THR A 566 27.20 30.14 9.85
N ASP A 567 25.98 29.65 10.00
CA ASP A 567 25.69 28.49 10.84
C ASP A 567 26.18 27.17 10.23
N PHE A 568 26.16 27.08 8.90
CA PHE A 568 26.64 25.91 8.20
C PHE A 568 28.15 25.73 8.38
N ALA A 569 28.94 26.80 8.13
CA ALA A 569 30.40 26.77 8.27
C ALA A 569 30.83 26.49 9.72
N ALA A 570 30.19 27.12 10.69
CA ALA A 570 30.48 26.91 12.12
C ALA A 570 30.19 25.44 12.53
N ARG A 571 29.10 24.85 12.09
CA ARG A 571 28.76 23.45 12.39
C ARG A 571 29.70 22.48 11.70
N LYS A 572 30.06 22.73 10.42
CA LYS A 572 31.02 21.91 9.68
C LYS A 572 32.40 21.91 10.39
N ASN A 573 32.89 23.08 10.75
CA ASN A 573 34.18 23.23 11.43
C ASN A 573 34.18 22.59 12.82
N ALA A 574 33.03 22.52 13.49
CA ALA A 574 32.83 21.82 14.75
C ALA A 574 32.60 20.29 14.58
N GLY A 575 32.64 19.76 13.36
CA GLY A 575 32.32 18.34 13.09
C GLY A 575 30.84 17.98 13.34
N LEU A 576 29.96 18.98 13.44
CA LEU A 576 28.54 18.78 13.68
C LEU A 576 27.77 18.58 12.36
N ALA A 577 26.70 17.79 12.43
CA ALA A 577 25.82 17.56 11.29
C ALA A 577 25.17 18.86 10.79
N TYR A 578 25.06 18.99 9.49
CA TYR A 578 24.42 20.12 8.79
C TYR A 578 23.25 19.66 7.93
N SER A 579 22.39 20.58 7.52
CA SER A 579 21.18 20.24 6.76
C SER A 579 21.49 19.42 5.51
N GLY A 580 20.88 18.24 5.42
CA GLY A 580 21.07 17.28 4.34
C GLY A 580 22.27 16.34 4.49
N SER A 581 23.08 16.42 5.57
CA SER A 581 24.09 15.41 5.87
C SER A 581 23.48 14.12 6.40
N GLU A 582 24.12 12.98 6.19
CA GLU A 582 23.76 11.74 6.89
C GLU A 582 24.06 11.91 8.37
N GLN A 583 23.08 11.61 9.21
CA GLN A 583 23.22 11.71 10.65
C GLN A 583 22.42 10.61 11.33
N GLY A 584 23.14 9.75 12.04
CA GLY A 584 22.56 8.66 12.81
C GLY A 584 22.04 7.51 11.95
N ILE A 585 21.47 6.53 12.62
CA ILE A 585 20.97 5.30 12.01
C ILE A 585 19.58 4.98 12.56
N GLU A 586 18.67 4.71 11.67
CA GLU A 586 17.42 4.00 11.95
C GLU A 586 17.65 2.50 11.72
N ARG A 587 17.27 1.68 12.68
CA ARG A 587 17.34 0.23 12.56
C ARG A 587 16.01 -0.39 12.91
N SER A 588 15.48 -1.20 11.99
CA SER A 588 14.30 -2.02 12.20
C SER A 588 14.68 -3.49 12.07
N ARG A 589 14.36 -4.29 13.08
CA ARG A 589 14.54 -5.74 13.08
C ARG A 589 13.35 -6.42 13.69
N GLY A 590 13.03 -7.60 13.19
CA GLY A 590 11.85 -8.31 13.67
C GLY A 590 11.77 -9.75 13.22
N ILE A 591 10.74 -10.39 13.73
CA ILE A 591 10.32 -11.73 13.36
C ILE A 591 8.88 -11.64 12.89
N GLU A 592 8.58 -12.26 11.75
CA GLU A 592 7.25 -12.38 11.18
C GLU A 592 6.87 -13.85 11.08
N PHE A 593 5.69 -14.19 11.58
CA PHE A 593 5.06 -15.51 11.41
C PHE A 593 3.71 -15.33 10.73
N ASN A 594 3.45 -16.08 9.67
CA ASN A 594 2.15 -16.10 8.99
C ASN A 594 1.75 -17.54 8.72
N THR A 595 0.45 -17.82 8.83
CA THR A 595 -0.14 -19.09 8.42
C THR A 595 -1.47 -18.86 7.71
N TYR A 596 -1.71 -19.67 6.70
CA TYR A 596 -2.92 -19.73 5.90
C TYR A 596 -3.37 -21.19 5.82
N ALA A 597 -4.64 -21.45 6.09
CA ALA A 597 -5.14 -22.80 6.10
C ALA A 597 -6.44 -22.98 5.30
N ASN A 598 -6.63 -24.17 4.77
CA ASN A 598 -7.83 -24.65 4.10
C ASN A 598 -8.29 -25.95 4.77
N LEU A 599 -9.12 -25.80 5.79
CA LEU A 599 -9.61 -26.90 6.62
C LEU A 599 -11.01 -27.35 6.19
N LEU A 600 -11.46 -28.53 6.67
CA LEU A 600 -12.80 -29.04 6.44
C LEU A 600 -13.20 -29.06 4.95
N ASN A 601 -12.37 -29.66 4.11
CA ASN A 601 -12.53 -29.65 2.65
C ASN A 601 -12.62 -28.21 2.07
N LYS A 602 -11.78 -27.30 2.59
CA LYS A 602 -11.66 -25.89 2.18
C LYS A 602 -12.86 -24.99 2.55
N THR A 603 -13.81 -25.49 3.33
CA THR A 603 -14.94 -24.67 3.80
C THR A 603 -14.57 -23.77 4.97
N LEU A 604 -13.50 -24.05 5.70
CA LEU A 604 -12.99 -23.24 6.80
C LEU A 604 -11.58 -22.74 6.45
N ARG A 605 -11.41 -21.42 6.34
CA ARG A 605 -10.18 -20.75 5.90
C ARG A 605 -9.67 -19.79 6.97
N PRO A 606 -9.02 -20.29 8.03
CA PRO A 606 -8.39 -19.44 9.02
C PRO A 606 -7.05 -18.87 8.51
N THR A 607 -6.75 -17.66 8.94
CA THR A 607 -5.47 -16.99 8.74
C THR A 607 -4.96 -16.44 10.05
N PHE A 608 -3.65 -16.49 10.26
CA PHE A 608 -3.03 -15.88 11.43
C PHE A 608 -1.69 -15.29 11.04
N GLY A 609 -1.40 -14.10 11.57
CA GLY A 609 -0.12 -13.43 11.42
C GLY A 609 0.30 -12.76 12.72
N LEU A 610 1.60 -12.84 12.99
CA LEU A 610 2.23 -12.21 14.14
C LEU A 610 3.53 -11.53 13.70
N MET A 611 3.72 -10.27 14.09
CA MET A 611 4.98 -9.57 13.93
C MET A 611 5.46 -9.06 15.29
N TYR A 612 6.71 -9.37 15.60
CA TYR A 612 7.47 -8.70 16.66
C TYR A 612 8.50 -7.77 16.02
N LEU A 613 8.43 -6.48 16.36
CA LEU A 613 9.23 -5.42 15.74
C LEU A 613 10.01 -4.65 16.78
N GLN A 614 11.32 -4.57 16.61
CA GLN A 614 12.20 -3.70 17.36
C GLN A 614 12.76 -2.62 16.43
N SER A 615 12.18 -1.42 16.50
CA SER A 615 12.61 -0.26 15.72
C SER A 615 13.31 0.75 16.62
N THR A 616 14.55 1.09 16.30
CA THR A 616 15.41 1.97 17.10
C THR A 616 16.03 3.06 16.24
N VAL A 617 16.38 4.16 16.90
CA VAL A 617 17.22 5.23 16.34
C VAL A 617 18.48 5.38 17.19
N LYS A 618 19.60 5.68 16.55
CA LYS A 618 20.89 5.96 17.20
C LYS A 618 21.49 7.21 16.57
N ASP A 619 21.95 8.14 17.44
CA ASP A 619 22.54 9.43 17.05
C ASP A 619 21.65 10.19 16.03
N TYR A 620 20.34 10.06 16.22
CA TYR A 620 19.32 10.58 15.30
C TYR A 620 18.93 12.00 15.68
N PRO A 621 18.84 12.94 14.72
CA PRO A 621 18.47 14.31 15.04
C PRO A 621 17.00 14.40 15.49
N ASN A 622 16.77 15.10 16.59
CA ASN A 622 15.43 15.46 17.04
C ASN A 622 15.01 16.84 16.50
N PHE A 623 13.79 17.26 16.83
CA PHE A 623 13.27 18.54 16.37
C PHE A 623 13.99 19.76 16.97
N ALA A 624 14.68 19.60 18.11
CA ALA A 624 15.46 20.63 18.77
C ALA A 624 16.95 20.58 18.42
N ASP A 625 17.27 19.91 17.31
CA ASP A 625 18.64 19.75 16.80
C ASP A 625 19.62 19.01 17.72
N ASN A 626 19.12 18.23 18.66
CA ASN A 626 19.94 17.34 19.49
C ASN A 626 19.98 15.93 18.90
N LEU A 627 21.08 15.21 19.14
CA LEU A 627 21.18 13.81 18.78
C LEU A 627 20.57 12.94 19.87
N VAL A 628 19.66 12.07 19.47
CA VAL A 628 18.94 11.19 20.40
C VAL A 628 19.11 9.72 20.04
N ASN A 629 19.09 8.89 21.07
CA ASN A 629 19.03 7.44 20.98
C ASN A 629 17.66 6.99 21.53
N GLY A 630 17.04 6.00 20.92
CA GLY A 630 15.75 5.54 21.43
C GLY A 630 14.99 4.67 20.44
N VAL A 631 13.66 4.79 20.45
CA VAL A 631 12.79 4.06 19.54
C VAL A 631 12.38 4.91 18.35
N GLN A 632 12.09 4.24 17.23
CA GLN A 632 11.33 4.91 16.17
C GLN A 632 9.90 5.15 16.64
N VAL A 633 9.43 6.37 16.46
CA VAL A 633 8.07 6.76 16.82
C VAL A 633 7.02 6.06 15.95
N ALA A 634 5.79 5.94 16.47
CA ALA A 634 4.61 5.40 15.77
C ALA A 634 4.65 3.90 15.41
N ASN A 635 5.69 3.17 15.74
CA ASN A 635 5.80 1.74 15.43
C ASN A 635 5.35 0.87 16.61
N PRO A 636 4.27 0.08 16.48
CA PRO A 636 3.91 -0.93 17.47
C PRO A 636 4.98 -2.01 17.56
N ARG A 637 5.30 -2.45 18.79
CA ARG A 637 6.27 -3.52 19.01
C ARG A 637 5.74 -4.89 18.64
N VAL A 638 4.43 -5.10 18.80
CA VAL A 638 3.73 -6.35 18.48
C VAL A 638 2.50 -6.00 17.66
N ILE A 639 2.31 -6.70 16.57
CA ILE A 639 1.06 -6.69 15.81
C ILE A 639 0.67 -8.15 15.59
N ALA A 640 -0.58 -8.47 15.91
CA ALA A 640 -1.16 -9.78 15.64
C ALA A 640 -2.49 -9.61 14.92
N LYS A 641 -2.72 -10.44 13.90
CA LYS A 641 -3.99 -10.46 13.17
C LYS A 641 -4.43 -11.91 12.99
N ALA A 642 -5.71 -12.15 13.21
CA ALA A 642 -6.35 -13.42 12.95
C ALA A 642 -7.61 -13.18 12.13
N GLY A 643 -7.81 -13.99 11.13
CA GLY A 643 -8.99 -13.96 10.27
C GLY A 643 -9.57 -15.36 10.09
N VAL A 644 -10.86 -15.43 9.82
CA VAL A 644 -11.52 -16.68 9.44
C VAL A 644 -12.61 -16.40 8.41
N GLU A 645 -12.69 -17.22 7.40
CA GLU A 645 -13.85 -17.35 6.53
C GLU A 645 -14.40 -18.78 6.67
N TRP A 646 -15.72 -18.91 6.84
CA TRP A 646 -16.39 -20.20 7.03
C TRP A 646 -17.62 -20.31 6.13
N ASP A 647 -17.54 -21.19 5.14
CA ASP A 647 -18.69 -21.58 4.32
C ASP A 647 -19.55 -22.53 5.15
N THR A 648 -20.71 -22.04 5.58
CA THR A 648 -21.52 -22.76 6.58
C THR A 648 -22.18 -24.01 5.99
N PRO A 649 -22.17 -25.16 6.69
CA PRO A 649 -22.82 -26.37 6.21
C PRO A 649 -24.34 -26.33 6.32
N PHE A 650 -24.87 -25.48 7.20
CA PHE A 650 -26.31 -25.36 7.47
C PHE A 650 -27.06 -24.43 6.55
N ALA A 651 -26.34 -23.60 5.78
CA ALA A 651 -26.95 -22.66 4.82
C ALA A 651 -26.07 -22.56 3.57
N LYS A 652 -26.45 -23.28 2.51
CA LYS A 652 -25.70 -23.27 1.25
C LYS A 652 -25.55 -21.86 0.69
N GLY A 653 -24.31 -21.49 0.37
CA GLY A 653 -23.97 -20.15 -0.15
C GLY A 653 -23.74 -19.08 0.90
N LEU A 654 -23.91 -19.39 2.20
CA LEU A 654 -23.59 -18.49 3.29
C LEU A 654 -22.15 -18.68 3.75
N THR A 655 -21.35 -17.62 3.65
CA THR A 655 -20.00 -17.52 4.23
C THR A 655 -20.05 -16.52 5.40
N LEU A 656 -19.60 -16.93 6.56
CA LEU A 656 -19.34 -16.04 7.70
C LEU A 656 -17.86 -15.68 7.73
N ASN A 657 -17.56 -14.45 8.09
CA ASN A 657 -16.18 -14.01 8.26
C ASN A 657 -15.99 -13.20 9.54
N GLY A 658 -14.77 -13.26 10.08
CA GLY A 658 -14.38 -12.49 11.24
C GLY A 658 -12.88 -12.17 11.19
N ASN A 659 -12.52 -11.01 11.69
CA ASN A 659 -11.14 -10.57 11.80
C ASN A 659 -10.88 -9.93 13.16
N VAL A 660 -9.74 -10.24 13.75
CA VAL A 660 -9.23 -9.62 14.96
C VAL A 660 -7.86 -9.03 14.65
N SER A 661 -7.65 -7.77 14.99
CA SER A 661 -6.37 -7.07 14.80
C SER A 661 -5.94 -6.44 16.12
N TYR A 662 -4.82 -6.89 16.66
CA TYR A 662 -4.17 -6.33 17.83
C TYR A 662 -2.98 -5.48 17.43
N PHE A 663 -2.92 -4.27 17.98
CA PHE A 663 -1.79 -3.35 17.85
C PHE A 663 -1.25 -3.05 19.24
N GLY A 664 0.01 -3.39 19.46
CA GLY A 664 0.71 -3.10 20.71
C GLY A 664 0.97 -1.61 20.93
N LYS A 665 1.52 -1.28 22.06
CA LYS A 665 1.94 0.11 22.38
C LYS A 665 2.89 0.65 21.32
N SER A 666 2.71 1.92 20.97
CA SER A 666 3.65 2.73 20.19
C SER A 666 3.97 4.01 20.94
N TYR A 667 4.96 4.76 20.49
CA TYR A 667 5.43 5.93 21.23
C TYR A 667 5.32 7.19 20.38
N GLN A 668 4.99 8.29 21.06
CA GLN A 668 4.93 9.63 20.49
C GLN A 668 6.32 10.17 20.19
N ASP A 669 7.27 9.87 21.07
CA ASP A 669 8.62 10.39 21.08
C ASP A 669 9.66 9.26 21.17
N THR A 670 10.91 9.57 20.79
CA THR A 670 12.00 8.60 20.76
C THR A 670 12.45 8.15 22.16
N GLN A 671 12.21 8.95 23.19
CA GLN A 671 12.59 8.67 24.57
C GLN A 671 11.54 7.85 25.34
N LYS A 672 10.43 7.49 24.70
CA LYS A 672 9.30 6.74 25.28
C LYS A 672 8.59 7.45 26.43
N GLN A 673 8.65 8.77 26.48
CA GLN A 673 7.98 9.55 27.54
C GLN A 673 6.46 9.41 27.44
N TYR A 674 5.94 9.39 26.19
CA TYR A 674 4.51 9.32 25.90
C TYR A 674 4.19 8.09 25.08
N ALA A 675 3.35 7.22 25.64
CA ALA A 675 2.96 5.98 25.01
C ALA A 675 1.49 6.03 24.54
N PHE A 676 1.25 5.75 23.28
CA PHE A 676 -0.08 5.40 22.80
C PHE A 676 -0.46 4.00 23.29
N PRO A 677 -1.62 3.82 23.92
CA PRO A 677 -2.04 2.53 24.41
C PRO A 677 -2.24 1.51 23.28
N SER A 678 -2.10 0.24 23.61
CA SER A 678 -2.48 -0.85 22.72
C SER A 678 -3.99 -0.90 22.50
N TYR A 679 -4.41 -1.44 21.36
CA TYR A 679 -5.82 -1.62 21.05
C TYR A 679 -6.07 -2.87 20.22
N THR A 680 -7.29 -3.38 20.34
CA THR A 680 -7.79 -4.51 19.54
C THR A 680 -9.02 -4.07 18.77
N LEU A 681 -9.07 -4.40 17.50
CA LEU A 681 -10.24 -4.21 16.64
C LEU A 681 -10.80 -5.57 16.27
N VAL A 682 -12.11 -5.69 16.25
CA VAL A 682 -12.83 -6.89 15.81
C VAL A 682 -13.81 -6.47 14.72
N ASP A 683 -13.73 -7.16 13.58
CA ASP A 683 -14.65 -7.01 12.47
C ASP A 683 -15.37 -8.34 12.25
N ILE A 684 -16.66 -8.29 11.94
CA ILE A 684 -17.45 -9.46 11.56
C ILE A 684 -18.23 -9.18 10.29
N GLY A 685 -18.52 -10.22 9.51
CA GLY A 685 -19.29 -10.09 8.30
C GLY A 685 -19.95 -11.39 7.86
N ALA A 686 -20.84 -11.26 6.90
CA ALA A 686 -21.52 -12.37 6.25
C ALA A 686 -21.65 -12.08 4.76
N ARG A 687 -21.49 -13.09 3.94
CA ARG A 687 -21.68 -13.07 2.49
C ARG A 687 -22.61 -14.22 2.10
N TYR A 688 -23.69 -13.88 1.43
CA TYR A 688 -24.63 -14.88 0.94
C TYR A 688 -24.68 -14.85 -0.59
N LYS A 689 -24.35 -15.99 -1.21
CA LYS A 689 -24.35 -16.17 -2.67
C LYS A 689 -25.47 -17.11 -3.06
N THR A 690 -26.38 -16.66 -3.91
CA THR A 690 -27.54 -17.44 -4.36
C THR A 690 -27.79 -17.26 -5.87
N LYS A 691 -28.47 -18.20 -6.46
CA LYS A 691 -28.93 -18.10 -7.86
C LYS A 691 -30.23 -17.30 -7.95
N LEU A 692 -30.29 -16.42 -8.92
CA LEU A 692 -31.49 -15.67 -9.31
C LEU A 692 -31.76 -15.93 -10.81
N GLY A 693 -32.43 -17.05 -11.09
CA GLY A 693 -32.51 -17.58 -12.45
C GLY A 693 -31.14 -18.01 -12.97
N LYS A 694 -30.73 -17.47 -14.11
CA LYS A 694 -29.38 -17.69 -14.69
C LYS A 694 -28.29 -16.89 -14.00
N ASN A 695 -28.66 -15.86 -13.28
CA ASN A 695 -27.74 -14.91 -12.65
C ASN A 695 -27.32 -15.38 -11.26
N THR A 696 -26.27 -14.78 -10.73
CA THR A 696 -25.83 -14.98 -9.36
C THR A 696 -25.94 -13.68 -8.58
N LEU A 697 -26.70 -13.69 -7.49
CA LEU A 697 -26.79 -12.59 -6.55
C LEU A 697 -25.86 -12.86 -5.37
N THR A 698 -24.99 -11.92 -5.05
CA THR A 698 -24.16 -11.94 -3.83
C THR A 698 -24.55 -10.76 -2.95
N VAL A 699 -25.00 -11.04 -1.73
CA VAL A 699 -25.26 -10.01 -0.70
C VAL A 699 -24.23 -10.15 0.38
N SER A 700 -23.56 -9.05 0.69
CA SER A 700 -22.52 -9.01 1.73
C SER A 700 -22.82 -7.93 2.75
N SER A 701 -22.59 -8.21 4.02
CA SER A 701 -22.70 -7.24 5.11
C SER A 701 -21.51 -7.35 6.05
N SER A 702 -21.13 -6.25 6.68
CA SER A 702 -20.06 -6.25 7.68
C SER A 702 -20.26 -5.18 8.74
N VAL A 703 -19.72 -5.44 9.92
CA VAL A 703 -19.57 -4.50 11.01
C VAL A 703 -18.10 -4.40 11.36
N GLU A 704 -17.50 -3.27 11.03
CA GLU A 704 -16.11 -2.96 11.38
C GLU A 704 -16.07 -2.29 12.76
N ASN A 705 -14.99 -2.55 13.52
CA ASN A 705 -14.84 -2.09 14.90
C ASN A 705 -16.09 -2.42 15.75
N LEU A 706 -16.44 -3.69 15.82
CA LEU A 706 -17.67 -4.23 16.43
C LEU A 706 -17.94 -3.65 17.84
N PHE A 707 -16.88 -3.52 18.64
CA PHE A 707 -16.97 -3.04 20.02
C PHE A 707 -16.87 -1.51 20.16
N ASN A 708 -16.87 -0.78 19.04
CA ASN A 708 -16.74 0.68 18.99
C ASN A 708 -15.55 1.20 19.81
N LYS A 709 -14.40 0.50 19.71
CA LYS A 709 -13.18 0.87 20.42
C LYS A 709 -12.69 2.24 19.98
N ASN A 710 -12.47 3.14 20.93
CA ASN A 710 -11.78 4.41 20.69
C ASN A 710 -10.27 4.18 20.73
N TYR A 711 -9.55 4.67 19.74
CA TYR A 711 -8.11 4.50 19.64
C TYR A 711 -7.45 5.61 18.81
N TRP A 712 -6.18 5.81 19.05
CA TRP A 712 -5.34 6.64 18.19
C TRP A 712 -4.69 5.78 17.09
N GLN A 713 -4.92 6.13 15.83
CA GLN A 713 -4.14 5.62 14.72
C GLN A 713 -2.92 6.53 14.57
N VAL A 714 -1.73 5.98 14.81
CA VAL A 714 -0.50 6.76 14.88
C VAL A 714 0.21 6.71 13.53
N GLN A 715 0.77 7.85 13.15
CA GLN A 715 1.54 8.01 11.93
C GLN A 715 2.87 8.69 12.27
N ARG A 716 3.95 8.21 11.68
CA ARG A 716 5.25 8.87 11.80
C ARG A 716 5.19 10.26 11.16
N GLY A 717 5.67 11.24 11.88
CA GLY A 717 5.88 12.61 11.43
C GLY A 717 7.29 12.85 10.94
N GLN A 718 7.73 14.09 11.04
CA GLN A 718 9.12 14.47 10.78
C GLN A 718 9.95 14.28 12.05
N TYR A 719 11.22 13.90 11.88
CA TYR A 719 12.17 13.71 12.98
C TYR A 719 11.69 12.68 14.02
N ASP A 720 11.72 13.06 15.28
CA ASP A 720 11.38 12.28 16.48
C ASP A 720 9.90 12.37 16.89
N ARG A 721 9.03 12.95 16.04
CA ARG A 721 7.62 13.19 16.34
C ARG A 721 6.69 12.29 15.56
N SER A 722 5.53 12.01 16.14
CA SER A 722 4.43 11.32 15.48
C SER A 722 3.21 12.23 15.34
N PHE A 723 2.31 11.83 14.44
CA PHE A 723 0.97 12.38 14.30
C PHE A 723 -0.05 11.35 14.76
N ALA A 724 -1.15 11.81 15.33
CA ALA A 724 -2.26 10.95 15.68
C ALA A 724 -3.52 11.34 14.91
N VAL A 725 -4.23 10.34 14.46
CA VAL A 725 -5.55 10.45 13.84
C VAL A 725 -6.53 9.67 14.70
N VAL A 726 -7.71 10.23 14.92
CA VAL A 726 -8.78 9.52 15.65
C VAL A 726 -9.14 8.26 14.87
N GLY A 727 -9.16 7.11 15.53
CA GLY A 727 -9.55 5.83 14.95
C GLY A 727 -10.98 5.85 14.40
N MET A 728 -11.30 4.96 13.47
CA MET A 728 -12.64 4.88 12.89
C MET A 728 -13.65 4.34 13.91
N PRO A 729 -14.84 4.92 13.99
CA PRO A 729 -15.92 4.36 14.83
C PRO A 729 -16.44 3.05 14.25
N ARG A 730 -17.29 2.35 14.99
CA ARG A 730 -18.05 1.23 14.45
C ARG A 730 -18.76 1.64 13.16
N THR A 731 -18.53 0.88 12.11
CA THR A 731 -19.01 1.17 10.77
C THR A 731 -19.76 -0.03 10.23
N TYR A 732 -20.97 0.19 9.74
CA TYR A 732 -21.80 -0.83 9.10
C TYR A 732 -21.77 -0.61 7.59
N TRP A 733 -21.83 -1.71 6.85
CA TRP A 733 -22.05 -1.62 5.42
C TRP A 733 -22.80 -2.85 4.90
N LEU A 734 -23.48 -2.64 3.78
CA LEU A 734 -24.25 -3.64 3.06
C LEU A 734 -23.99 -3.45 1.56
N LYS A 735 -23.74 -4.55 0.85
CA LYS A 735 -23.53 -4.56 -0.59
C LYS A 735 -24.34 -5.68 -1.22
N ALA A 736 -24.95 -5.40 -2.36
CA ALA A 736 -25.54 -6.41 -3.24
C ALA A 736 -24.85 -6.33 -4.63
N GLU A 737 -24.45 -7.46 -5.17
CA GLU A 737 -23.80 -7.60 -6.47
C GLU A 737 -24.51 -8.66 -7.29
N LEU A 738 -24.91 -8.31 -8.51
CA LEU A 738 -25.52 -9.21 -9.47
C LEU A 738 -24.50 -9.52 -10.58
N ASP A 739 -24.24 -10.81 -10.78
CA ASP A 739 -23.45 -11.36 -11.88
C ASP A 739 -24.42 -12.00 -12.88
N PHE A 740 -24.46 -11.51 -14.16
CA PHE A 740 -25.51 -11.84 -15.15
C PHE A 740 -24.99 -12.18 -16.55
#